data_7edfd3e61d5a125d0f1865c53ab0fc27
#
_entry.id   7edfd3e61d5a125d0f1865c53ab0fc27
#
_cell.length_a   1.000
_cell.length_b   1.000
_cell.length_c   1.000
_cell.angle_alpha   90.00
_cell.angle_beta   90.00
_cell.angle_gamma   90.00
#
_symmetry.space_group_name_H-M   'P 1'
#
loop_
_entity.id
_entity.type
_entity.pdbx_description
1 polymer ?
#
loop_
_entity_poly.entity_id
_entity_poly.type
_entity_poly.pdbx_seq_one_letter_code
_entity_poly.pdbx_strand_id
1 'polypeptide(L)'
;YFKQFNITNINDALKKIPGVESINSRNSQSYEPGNNKKRGFGSSGTQILINGERQSSKSNSIIKTLERINADSLIRIEVIRGSEAGLDVRSDGVIVNIIVDSSLSKSSGTWSAALGYLTSGDSNWRGTGSWATKIKNTNFVLGLERIGDLNSRTYNEFTVDQAESLLYYRLRETIEYRSSNRVNIDLNSKINDKNTLRINALLWFDGKENEPQIQEYFLPTDTENKAFYKKINWDRQEDNDGWEFGGDWEHKINKNNSFKLRVVLTEENEDQTDISFLDDTVNFYNNSSETNNRKQNERIIRLSFNKLIGESSSLEYGVESAYNKLDRIFNLIYFDSDEKQTNAGLINTSGKVEEDRYEGFVSYNLPLSKKIRLELALNYEWSEISQTGDVNLSREFEYWKPRIDLKWDYRKNRQIRLNIERNVGQINFDDFISSYDQFEESIRAGNPDLRPETTWKLKLEHEWRLPNDGGVITLKGSARDIDGPVDRLPIDGYAGIGNLGSGKRTKATIDGSIRINKILEGGVFRFSSYLQSTKVTDPVTNIKRDFSWYKRWETMISLRQDVPGGKYSWGMTYRYQSQFNIYDPYLWGRFAEDPTLGFGFTAKINPKLNLNFMIKKILDTNIGFGRKLIYNGFKSNNDLLIQENFDVNEHNFFKIELEGTF
;
A
#
# COMPACT_ATOMS: atom_id res chain seq x y z
N TYR A 1 -4.63 -29.84 -11.38
CA TYR A 1 -4.61 -28.48 -11.97
C TYR A 1 -3.21 -27.87 -11.89
N PHE A 2 -2.61 -27.75 -10.69
CA PHE A 2 -1.34 -27.01 -10.50
C PHE A 2 -0.09 -27.75 -11.03
N LYS A 3 -0.11 -29.07 -11.17
CA LYS A 3 1.04 -29.87 -11.64
C LYS A 3 1.56 -29.50 -13.05
N GLN A 4 0.74 -28.84 -13.85
CA GLN A 4 1.10 -28.40 -15.21
C GLN A 4 1.85 -27.04 -15.21
N PHE A 5 1.94 -26.35 -14.07
CA PHE A 5 2.56 -25.04 -13.94
C PHE A 5 3.90 -25.12 -13.19
N ASN A 6 4.74 -24.13 -13.43
CA ASN A 6 5.98 -23.95 -12.67
C ASN A 6 5.67 -23.16 -11.41
N ILE A 7 5.32 -23.83 -10.33
CA ILE A 7 5.05 -23.22 -9.04
C ILE A 7 6.05 -23.77 -8.01
N THR A 8 6.63 -22.87 -7.22
CA THR A 8 7.53 -23.20 -6.12
C THR A 8 6.88 -22.95 -4.77
N ASN A 9 6.00 -21.97 -4.69
CA ASN A 9 5.32 -21.56 -3.47
C ASN A 9 3.83 -21.35 -3.69
N ILE A 10 3.08 -21.14 -2.61
CA ILE A 10 1.62 -20.97 -2.68
C ILE A 10 1.22 -19.69 -3.41
N ASN A 11 2.01 -18.61 -3.32
CA ASN A 11 1.71 -17.36 -4.04
C ASN A 11 1.77 -17.57 -5.56
N ASP A 12 2.67 -18.41 -6.06
CA ASP A 12 2.70 -18.76 -7.48
C ASP A 12 1.46 -19.52 -7.93
N ALA A 13 0.94 -20.39 -7.07
CA ALA A 13 -0.33 -21.08 -7.33
C ALA A 13 -1.50 -20.08 -7.47
N LEU A 14 -1.57 -19.06 -6.60
CA LEU A 14 -2.60 -18.01 -6.70
C LEU A 14 -2.56 -17.25 -8.03
N LYS A 15 -1.36 -16.95 -8.52
CA LYS A 15 -1.16 -16.27 -9.82
C LYS A 15 -1.69 -17.08 -11.02
N LYS A 16 -2.01 -18.37 -10.84
CA LYS A 16 -2.53 -19.25 -11.90
C LYS A 16 -4.06 -19.37 -11.91
N ILE A 17 -4.76 -18.77 -10.94
CA ILE A 17 -6.22 -18.87 -10.80
C ILE A 17 -6.90 -17.65 -11.40
N PRO A 18 -7.75 -17.79 -12.45
CA PRO A 18 -8.48 -16.68 -13.04
C PRO A 18 -9.35 -15.94 -12.02
N GLY A 19 -9.21 -14.60 -11.96
CA GLY A 19 -9.97 -13.73 -11.06
C GLY A 19 -9.37 -13.57 -9.65
N VAL A 20 -8.38 -14.37 -9.28
CA VAL A 20 -7.64 -14.26 -8.01
C VAL A 20 -6.34 -13.46 -8.18
N GLU A 21 -5.77 -13.51 -9.34
CA GLU A 21 -4.48 -12.88 -9.71
C GLU A 21 -4.47 -11.36 -9.52
N SER A 22 -5.62 -10.72 -9.77
CA SER A 22 -5.77 -9.26 -9.60
C SER A 22 -5.72 -8.81 -8.13
N ILE A 23 -5.75 -9.74 -7.19
CA ILE A 23 -5.68 -9.46 -5.76
C ILE A 23 -4.28 -8.95 -5.39
N ASN A 24 -3.24 -9.55 -5.96
CA ASN A 24 -1.85 -9.21 -5.68
C ASN A 24 -1.43 -7.86 -6.27
N SER A 25 -2.00 -7.47 -7.42
CA SER A 25 -1.63 -6.23 -8.11
C SER A 25 -2.31 -4.99 -7.54
N ARG A 26 -3.44 -5.14 -6.85
CA ARG A 26 -4.24 -4.01 -6.34
C ARG A 26 -3.83 -3.52 -4.95
N ASN A 27 -3.16 -4.36 -4.17
CA ASN A 27 -2.72 -3.97 -2.82
C ASN A 27 -1.53 -2.99 -2.82
N SER A 28 -0.93 -2.72 -3.97
CA SER A 28 0.32 -1.99 -4.04
C SER A 28 0.27 -0.54 -4.54
N GLN A 29 -0.85 0.01 -5.04
CA GLN A 29 -0.72 1.25 -5.79
C GLN A 29 -1.89 2.23 -5.85
N SER A 30 -2.90 2.18 -5.04
CA SER A 30 -3.84 3.32 -5.03
C SER A 30 -3.68 4.14 -3.76
N TYR A 31 -2.99 5.29 -3.87
CA TYR A 31 -3.20 6.38 -2.92
C TYR A 31 -4.70 6.73 -2.98
N GLU A 32 -5.43 6.36 -1.95
CA GLU A 32 -6.81 6.79 -1.75
C GLU A 32 -6.79 7.71 -0.54
N PRO A 33 -7.14 9.00 -0.67
CA PRO A 33 -7.29 9.88 0.47
C PRO A 33 -8.10 9.19 1.57
N GLY A 34 -7.64 9.25 2.81
CA GLY A 34 -8.28 8.64 3.97
C GLY A 34 -8.17 7.13 4.12
N ASN A 35 -7.49 6.42 3.23
CA ASN A 35 -7.46 4.94 3.24
C ASN A 35 -6.05 4.34 3.41
N ASN A 36 -5.06 5.12 3.77
CA ASN A 36 -3.66 4.68 3.81
C ASN A 36 -3.31 3.70 4.94
N LYS A 37 -4.05 3.74 6.05
CA LYS A 37 -3.91 2.76 7.13
C LYS A 37 -5.28 2.23 7.52
N LYS A 38 -5.40 0.92 7.64
CA LYS A 38 -6.65 0.28 8.07
C LYS A 38 -6.81 0.43 9.57
N ARG A 39 -7.96 0.97 9.99
CA ARG A 39 -8.30 1.17 11.39
C ARG A 39 -8.64 -0.17 12.04
N GLY A 40 -7.89 -0.57 13.05
CA GLY A 40 -8.07 -1.83 13.77
C GLY A 40 -7.95 -3.09 12.90
N PHE A 41 -8.67 -4.15 13.25
CA PHE A 41 -8.81 -5.36 12.43
C PHE A 41 -9.86 -5.24 11.33
N GLY A 42 -10.47 -4.08 11.13
CA GLY A 42 -11.38 -3.82 10.02
C GLY A 42 -10.67 -4.02 8.68
N SER A 43 -11.30 -4.71 7.74
CA SER A 43 -10.77 -4.86 6.40
C SER A 43 -11.88 -4.78 5.38
N SER A 44 -11.65 -3.99 4.35
CA SER A 44 -12.46 -4.00 3.12
C SER A 44 -11.65 -4.67 2.01
N GLY A 45 -12.33 -5.32 1.07
CA GLY A 45 -11.72 -5.92 -0.11
C GLY A 45 -11.42 -7.41 0.02
N THR A 46 -10.62 -7.93 -0.90
CA THR A 46 -10.31 -9.37 -0.97
C THR A 46 -9.48 -9.82 0.21
N GLN A 47 -9.86 -10.95 0.79
CA GLN A 47 -9.18 -11.56 1.91
C GLN A 47 -8.63 -12.93 1.55
N ILE A 48 -7.45 -13.24 2.09
CA ILE A 48 -6.81 -14.54 1.96
C ILE A 48 -6.80 -15.21 3.33
N LEU A 49 -7.25 -16.46 3.34
CA LEU A 49 -7.26 -17.32 4.52
C LEU A 49 -6.33 -18.51 4.29
N ILE A 50 -5.74 -19.03 5.33
CA ILE A 50 -5.01 -20.30 5.34
C ILE A 50 -5.77 -21.24 6.28
N ASN A 51 -6.27 -22.36 5.72
CA ASN A 51 -7.10 -23.33 6.46
C ASN A 51 -8.32 -22.71 7.16
N GLY A 52 -8.97 -21.74 6.50
CA GLY A 52 -10.16 -21.04 7.00
C GLY A 52 -9.88 -19.84 7.89
N GLU A 53 -8.62 -19.55 8.18
CA GLU A 53 -8.21 -18.56 9.17
C GLU A 53 -7.46 -17.39 8.57
N ARG A 54 -7.72 -16.21 9.10
CA ARG A 54 -7.02 -14.98 8.75
C ARG A 54 -5.75 -14.84 9.60
N GLN A 55 -4.66 -14.37 9.00
CA GLN A 55 -3.44 -14.01 9.72
C GLN A 55 -3.69 -12.81 10.66
N SER A 56 -3.26 -12.91 11.91
CA SER A 56 -3.32 -11.83 12.90
C SER A 56 -2.07 -10.98 12.81
N SER A 57 -2.00 -10.16 11.78
CA SER A 57 -0.85 -9.31 11.46
C SER A 57 -1.30 -8.07 10.70
N LYS A 58 -0.53 -6.98 10.82
CA LYS A 58 -0.68 -5.75 10.03
C LYS A 58 0.52 -5.49 9.12
N SER A 59 1.73 -5.69 9.63
CA SER A 59 2.99 -5.44 8.92
C SER A 59 3.48 -6.66 8.15
N ASN A 60 3.19 -7.89 8.64
CA ASN A 60 3.54 -9.12 7.94
C ASN A 60 2.50 -9.43 6.84
N SER A 61 2.85 -9.16 5.59
CA SER A 61 1.96 -9.39 4.44
C SER A 61 1.61 -10.87 4.27
N ILE A 62 0.32 -11.18 4.12
CA ILE A 62 -0.14 -12.54 3.81
C ILE A 62 0.51 -13.10 2.53
N ILE A 63 0.77 -12.26 1.52
CA ILE A 63 1.44 -12.66 0.29
C ILE A 63 2.85 -13.16 0.59
N LYS A 64 3.58 -12.46 1.46
CA LYS A 64 4.91 -12.89 1.91
C LYS A 64 4.86 -14.20 2.69
N THR A 65 3.83 -14.41 3.51
CA THR A 65 3.60 -15.68 4.18
C THR A 65 3.39 -16.81 3.17
N LEU A 66 2.64 -16.58 2.09
CA LEU A 66 2.41 -17.59 1.05
C LEU A 66 3.66 -17.89 0.20
N GLU A 67 4.56 -16.93 0.03
CA GLU A 67 5.86 -17.15 -0.62
C GLU A 67 6.78 -18.07 0.19
N ARG A 68 6.60 -18.13 1.51
CA ARG A 68 7.36 -18.99 2.42
C ARG A 68 6.84 -20.43 2.51
N ILE A 69 5.63 -20.69 2.00
CA ILE A 69 5.01 -22.02 2.04
C ILE A 69 5.23 -22.74 0.71
N ASN A 70 5.87 -23.91 0.76
CA ASN A 70 6.11 -24.73 -0.42
C ASN A 70 4.80 -25.15 -1.09
N ALA A 71 4.75 -25.06 -2.43
CA ALA A 71 3.59 -25.43 -3.23
C ALA A 71 3.17 -26.91 -3.08
N ASP A 72 4.09 -27.81 -2.72
CA ASP A 72 3.79 -29.23 -2.49
C ASP A 72 2.82 -29.47 -1.32
N SER A 73 2.72 -28.49 -0.39
CA SER A 73 1.77 -28.56 0.72
C SER A 73 0.34 -28.19 0.32
N LEU A 74 0.12 -27.70 -0.90
CA LEU A 74 -1.19 -27.23 -1.36
C LEU A 74 -2.14 -28.40 -1.63
N ILE A 75 -3.24 -28.49 -0.89
CA ILE A 75 -4.33 -29.44 -1.17
C ILE A 75 -5.29 -28.84 -2.20
N ARG A 76 -5.82 -27.64 -1.92
CA ARG A 76 -6.76 -26.92 -2.80
C ARG A 76 -6.84 -25.44 -2.47
N ILE A 77 -7.35 -24.66 -3.39
CA ILE A 77 -7.69 -23.26 -3.21
C ILE A 77 -9.19 -23.10 -3.44
N GLU A 78 -9.88 -22.57 -2.45
CA GLU A 78 -11.31 -22.30 -2.48
C GLU A 78 -11.50 -20.80 -2.73
N VAL A 79 -12.20 -20.46 -3.81
CA VAL A 79 -12.53 -19.07 -4.14
C VAL A 79 -13.98 -18.81 -3.75
N ILE A 80 -14.14 -18.19 -2.59
CA ILE A 80 -15.43 -17.91 -1.97
C ILE A 80 -15.80 -16.46 -2.28
N ARG A 81 -17.00 -16.25 -2.79
CA ARG A 81 -17.47 -14.95 -3.23
C ARG A 81 -18.60 -14.47 -2.35
N GLY A 82 -18.33 -13.41 -1.58
CA GLY A 82 -19.22 -12.88 -0.54
C GLY A 82 -19.06 -13.61 0.79
N SER A 83 -19.83 -13.22 1.78
CA SER A 83 -19.76 -13.79 3.13
C SER A 83 -20.19 -15.26 3.14
N GLU A 84 -19.57 -16.07 3.98
CA GLU A 84 -19.92 -17.47 4.22
C GLU A 84 -19.89 -17.75 5.72
N ALA A 85 -20.90 -18.49 6.21
CA ALA A 85 -21.03 -18.79 7.62
C ALA A 85 -19.85 -19.63 8.13
N GLY A 86 -19.30 -19.25 9.27
CA GLY A 86 -18.22 -19.99 9.94
C GLY A 86 -16.80 -19.60 9.48
N LEU A 87 -16.66 -18.67 8.54
CA LEU A 87 -15.36 -18.10 8.20
C LEU A 87 -15.13 -16.78 8.94
N ASP A 88 -13.91 -16.57 9.42
CA ASP A 88 -13.46 -15.33 10.07
C ASP A 88 -13.21 -14.24 9.04
N VAL A 89 -14.26 -13.79 8.36
CA VAL A 89 -14.13 -12.84 7.25
C VAL A 89 -15.20 -11.78 7.27
N ARG A 90 -14.76 -10.54 7.19
CA ARG A 90 -15.59 -9.35 6.94
C ARG A 90 -15.15 -8.78 5.59
N SER A 91 -15.78 -9.20 4.51
CA SER A 91 -15.33 -8.77 3.19
C SER A 91 -16.50 -8.51 2.25
N ASP A 92 -16.45 -7.36 1.61
CA ASP A 92 -17.25 -7.02 0.43
C ASP A 92 -16.63 -7.59 -0.86
N GLY A 93 -15.55 -8.37 -0.76
CA GLY A 93 -14.74 -8.87 -1.85
C GLY A 93 -14.78 -10.39 -2.05
N VAL A 94 -13.74 -10.89 -2.70
CA VAL A 94 -13.50 -12.33 -2.87
C VAL A 94 -12.67 -12.82 -1.68
N ILE A 95 -13.05 -13.96 -1.11
CA ILE A 95 -12.29 -14.68 -0.10
C ILE A 95 -11.56 -15.81 -0.79
N VAL A 96 -10.25 -15.89 -0.58
CA VAL A 96 -9.42 -16.99 -1.08
C VAL A 96 -8.98 -17.82 0.11
N ASN A 97 -9.59 -18.99 0.29
CA ASN A 97 -9.21 -19.92 1.34
C ASN A 97 -8.24 -20.96 0.78
N ILE A 98 -7.02 -20.94 1.28
CA ILE A 98 -5.94 -21.82 0.87
C ILE A 98 -5.87 -22.99 1.86
N ILE A 99 -6.18 -24.18 1.39
CA ILE A 99 -6.10 -25.38 2.21
C ILE A 99 -4.74 -26.03 1.97
N VAL A 100 -3.91 -26.02 2.99
CA VAL A 100 -2.60 -26.67 3.01
C VAL A 100 -2.62 -27.92 3.88
N ASP A 101 -1.85 -28.90 3.46
CA ASP A 101 -1.67 -30.14 4.22
C ASP A 101 -0.81 -29.86 5.45
N SER A 102 -1.45 -29.87 6.61
CA SER A 102 -0.78 -29.75 7.90
C SER A 102 -0.22 -31.09 8.41
N SER A 103 -0.43 -32.19 7.66
CA SER A 103 0.04 -33.53 8.06
C SER A 103 1.46 -33.85 7.57
N LEU A 104 2.01 -33.03 6.64
CA LEU A 104 3.37 -33.22 6.14
C LEU A 104 4.37 -33.12 7.30
N SER A 105 4.89 -34.25 7.73
CA SER A 105 5.87 -34.38 8.82
C SER A 105 7.31 -34.05 8.37
N LYS A 106 7.54 -33.89 7.06
CA LYS A 106 8.86 -33.60 6.50
C LYS A 106 9.11 -32.10 6.50
N SER A 107 10.31 -31.72 6.90
CA SER A 107 10.80 -30.35 6.73
C SER A 107 10.85 -29.99 5.25
N SER A 108 10.42 -28.80 4.93
CA SER A 108 10.46 -28.24 3.58
C SER A 108 10.79 -26.76 3.63
N GLY A 109 11.25 -26.21 2.53
CA GLY A 109 11.54 -24.79 2.47
C GLY A 109 11.51 -24.25 1.06
N THR A 110 11.51 -22.92 1.00
CA THR A 110 11.68 -22.15 -0.23
C THR A 110 12.90 -21.25 -0.08
N TRP A 111 13.56 -20.94 -1.17
CA TRP A 111 14.63 -19.96 -1.19
C TRP A 111 14.63 -19.21 -2.51
N SER A 112 15.11 -17.97 -2.50
CA SER A 112 15.42 -17.22 -3.71
C SER A 112 16.66 -16.36 -3.53
N ALA A 113 17.37 -16.12 -4.63
CA ALA A 113 18.46 -15.17 -4.73
C ALA A 113 18.30 -14.38 -6.03
N ALA A 114 18.30 -13.07 -5.93
CA ALA A 114 18.11 -12.19 -7.07
C ALA A 114 19.12 -11.06 -7.08
N LEU A 115 19.51 -10.66 -8.30
CA LEU A 115 20.29 -9.46 -8.58
C LEU A 115 19.41 -8.52 -9.40
N GLY A 116 19.24 -7.29 -8.89
CA GLY A 116 18.66 -6.16 -9.62
C GLY A 116 19.76 -5.28 -10.16
N TYR A 117 19.58 -4.80 -11.39
CA TYR A 117 20.52 -3.94 -12.09
C TYR A 117 19.79 -2.82 -12.81
N LEU A 118 20.31 -1.59 -12.73
CA LEU A 118 19.86 -0.42 -13.47
C LEU A 118 20.79 -0.12 -14.64
N THR A 119 20.26 0.48 -15.70
CA THR A 119 21.09 0.95 -16.84
C THR A 119 22.05 2.08 -16.47
N SER A 120 21.90 2.70 -15.30
CA SER A 120 22.90 3.61 -14.71
C SER A 120 24.22 2.92 -14.30
N GLY A 121 24.21 1.59 -14.17
CA GLY A 121 25.34 0.81 -13.67
C GLY A 121 25.16 0.28 -12.24
N ASP A 122 24.15 0.76 -11.54
CA ASP A 122 23.89 0.43 -10.13
C ASP A 122 23.25 -0.95 -10.00
N SER A 123 23.55 -1.65 -8.90
CA SER A 123 23.00 -2.98 -8.62
C SER A 123 22.67 -3.17 -7.15
N ASN A 124 21.67 -3.98 -6.88
CA ASN A 124 21.32 -4.41 -5.53
C ASN A 124 20.84 -5.86 -5.54
N TRP A 125 21.01 -6.56 -4.42
CA TRP A 125 20.66 -7.96 -4.33
C TRP A 125 19.51 -8.21 -3.33
N ARG A 126 18.79 -9.31 -3.57
CA ARG A 126 17.73 -9.83 -2.68
C ARG A 126 18.01 -11.29 -2.38
N GLY A 127 17.59 -11.71 -1.20
CA GLY A 127 17.62 -13.12 -0.84
C GLY A 127 16.47 -13.45 0.09
N THR A 128 15.86 -14.62 -0.11
CA THR A 128 14.85 -15.15 0.82
C THR A 128 15.18 -16.58 1.16
N GLY A 129 14.87 -16.99 2.37
CA GLY A 129 14.94 -18.37 2.79
C GLY A 129 13.81 -18.68 3.76
N SER A 130 13.15 -19.82 3.61
CA SER A 130 12.16 -20.27 4.57
C SER A 130 12.37 -21.74 4.92
N TRP A 131 12.02 -22.07 6.14
CA TRP A 131 12.02 -23.44 6.63
C TRP A 131 10.72 -23.71 7.38
N ALA A 132 9.99 -24.71 6.94
CA ALA A 132 8.73 -25.15 7.52
C ALA A 132 8.86 -26.57 8.03
N THR A 133 8.37 -26.83 9.23
CA THR A 133 8.37 -28.17 9.83
C THR A 133 7.17 -28.34 10.74
N LYS A 134 6.83 -29.59 11.02
CA LYS A 134 5.78 -29.95 11.98
C LYS A 134 6.38 -30.72 13.14
N ILE A 135 6.14 -30.23 14.34
CA ILE A 135 6.53 -30.86 15.60
C ILE A 135 5.25 -31.21 16.36
N LYS A 136 4.91 -32.50 16.42
CA LYS A 136 3.63 -32.96 17.00
C LYS A 136 2.42 -32.27 16.32
N ASN A 137 1.66 -31.46 17.06
CA ASN A 137 0.46 -30.75 16.59
C ASN A 137 0.74 -29.29 16.22
N THR A 138 2.00 -28.87 16.18
CA THR A 138 2.42 -27.50 15.90
C THR A 138 3.16 -27.44 14.57
N ASN A 139 2.66 -26.62 13.66
CA ASN A 139 3.37 -26.22 12.45
C ASN A 139 4.21 -24.99 12.77
N PHE A 140 5.46 -25.01 12.36
CA PHE A 140 6.43 -23.95 12.55
C PHE A 140 6.96 -23.52 11.18
N VAL A 141 7.03 -22.22 10.95
CA VAL A 141 7.68 -21.61 9.77
C VAL A 141 8.63 -20.52 10.24
N LEU A 142 9.89 -20.63 9.82
CA LEU A 142 10.89 -19.58 9.96
C LEU A 142 11.16 -19.00 8.58
N GLY A 143 11.18 -17.68 8.46
CA GLY A 143 11.53 -16.97 7.24
C GLY A 143 12.62 -15.93 7.50
N LEU A 144 13.58 -15.89 6.61
CA LEU A 144 14.62 -14.87 6.54
C LEU A 144 14.52 -14.18 5.18
N GLU A 145 14.56 -12.87 5.17
CA GLU A 145 14.45 -12.09 3.94
C GLU A 145 15.40 -10.90 3.98
N ARG A 146 16.20 -10.72 2.92
CA ARG A 146 16.82 -9.45 2.57
C ARG A 146 16.16 -8.91 1.32
N ILE A 147 15.58 -7.73 1.42
CA ILE A 147 15.02 -6.98 0.29
C ILE A 147 16.03 -5.90 -0.06
N GLY A 148 16.63 -5.98 -1.23
CA GLY A 148 17.35 -4.88 -1.82
C GLY A 148 16.43 -4.18 -2.83
N ASP A 149 16.22 -2.88 -2.69
CA ASP A 149 15.51 -2.06 -3.67
C ASP A 149 16.43 -0.97 -4.19
N LEU A 150 16.30 -0.67 -5.47
CA LEU A 150 17.16 0.25 -6.17
C LEU A 150 16.31 1.09 -7.11
N ASN A 151 16.44 2.41 -6.98
CA ASN A 151 15.72 3.36 -7.80
C ASN A 151 16.67 4.49 -8.19
N SER A 152 16.67 4.87 -9.46
CA SER A 152 17.44 6.01 -9.93
C SER A 152 16.58 6.84 -10.88
N ARG A 153 16.51 8.14 -10.61
CA ARG A 153 15.71 9.09 -11.37
C ARG A 153 16.50 10.35 -11.68
N THR A 154 16.24 10.88 -12.85
CA THR A 154 16.74 12.17 -13.29
C THR A 154 15.54 13.08 -13.56
N TYR A 155 15.54 14.24 -12.93
CA TYR A 155 14.56 15.30 -13.13
C TYR A 155 15.22 16.42 -13.92
N ASN A 156 14.63 16.81 -15.04
CA ASN A 156 15.00 17.98 -15.81
C ASN A 156 13.93 19.05 -15.61
N GLU A 157 14.26 20.18 -15.03
CA GLU A 157 13.31 21.21 -14.68
C GLU A 157 13.69 22.55 -15.27
N PHE A 158 12.72 23.24 -15.88
CA PHE A 158 12.85 24.58 -16.45
C PHE A 158 11.93 25.53 -15.66
N THR A 159 12.50 26.53 -15.03
CA THR A 159 11.76 27.54 -14.28
C THR A 159 11.72 28.84 -15.07
N VAL A 160 10.51 29.36 -15.28
CA VAL A 160 10.26 30.62 -15.98
C VAL A 160 9.48 31.59 -15.08
N ASP A 161 9.63 32.89 -15.34
CA ASP A 161 8.86 33.94 -14.70
C ASP A 161 7.47 34.13 -15.34
N GLN A 162 6.73 35.16 -14.90
CA GLN A 162 5.42 35.52 -15.46
C GLN A 162 5.47 35.92 -16.94
N ALA A 163 6.61 36.41 -17.44
CA ALA A 163 6.82 36.84 -18.82
C ALA A 163 7.32 35.67 -19.70
N GLU A 164 7.30 34.43 -19.16
CA GLU A 164 7.86 33.23 -19.81
C GLU A 164 9.38 33.31 -20.08
N SER A 165 10.10 34.22 -19.39
CA SER A 165 11.56 34.29 -19.46
C SER A 165 12.17 33.20 -18.60
N LEU A 166 13.13 32.44 -19.14
CA LEU A 166 13.82 31.38 -18.41
C LEU A 166 14.66 31.98 -17.28
N LEU A 167 14.38 31.55 -16.04
CA LEU A 167 15.12 31.97 -14.85
C LEU A 167 16.31 31.05 -14.61
N TYR A 168 16.08 29.74 -14.59
CA TYR A 168 17.14 28.73 -14.44
C TYR A 168 16.66 27.36 -14.96
N TYR A 169 17.65 26.51 -15.22
CA TYR A 169 17.48 25.10 -15.48
C TYR A 169 18.04 24.31 -14.29
N ARG A 170 17.27 23.35 -13.78
CA ARG A 170 17.69 22.46 -12.70
C ARG A 170 17.74 21.03 -13.19
N LEU A 171 18.87 20.38 -13.01
CA LEU A 171 19.06 18.94 -13.18
C LEU A 171 19.16 18.32 -11.78
N ARG A 172 18.27 17.40 -11.46
CA ARG A 172 18.32 16.64 -10.21
C ARG A 172 18.52 15.18 -10.52
N GLU A 173 19.54 14.59 -9.95
CA GLU A 173 19.82 13.16 -10.04
C GLU A 173 19.62 12.53 -8.66
N THR A 174 18.84 11.46 -8.59
CA THR A 174 18.57 10.72 -7.35
C THR A 174 18.90 9.26 -7.53
N ILE A 175 19.66 8.69 -6.63
CA ILE A 175 19.91 7.25 -6.52
C ILE A 175 19.51 6.83 -5.12
N GLU A 176 18.54 5.93 -5.02
CA GLU A 176 18.07 5.41 -3.75
C GLU A 176 18.43 3.93 -3.62
N TYR A 177 19.26 3.62 -2.64
CA TYR A 177 19.55 2.26 -2.20
C TYR A 177 18.78 1.99 -0.91
N ARG A 178 17.88 1.03 -0.94
CA ARG A 178 17.16 0.59 0.24
C ARG A 178 17.49 -0.86 0.52
N SER A 179 17.80 -1.17 1.77
CA SER A 179 17.91 -2.55 2.24
C SER A 179 16.98 -2.79 3.42
N SER A 180 16.36 -3.96 3.44
CA SER A 180 15.49 -4.39 4.52
C SER A 180 15.83 -5.83 4.86
N ASN A 181 16.21 -6.08 6.10
CA ASN A 181 16.46 -7.42 6.63
C ASN A 181 15.31 -7.81 7.54
N ARG A 182 14.68 -8.97 7.30
CA ARG A 182 13.47 -9.39 8.02
C ARG A 182 13.61 -10.80 8.53
N VAL A 183 13.12 -11.01 9.74
CA VAL A 183 12.98 -12.32 10.36
C VAL A 183 11.51 -12.55 10.68
N ASN A 184 10.94 -13.66 10.18
CA ASN A 184 9.55 -14.02 10.40
C ASN A 184 9.46 -15.37 11.11
N ILE A 185 8.55 -15.47 12.07
CA ILE A 185 8.23 -16.72 12.77
C ILE A 185 6.71 -16.88 12.76
N ASP A 186 6.24 -18.02 12.25
CA ASP A 186 4.83 -18.37 12.29
C ASP A 186 4.65 -19.72 12.99
N LEU A 187 3.75 -19.75 13.98
CA LEU A 187 3.37 -20.94 14.73
C LEU A 187 1.87 -21.16 14.59
N ASN A 188 1.47 -22.38 14.29
CA ASN A 188 0.07 -22.80 14.31
C ASN A 188 -0.05 -24.14 15.05
N SER A 189 -0.64 -24.11 16.24
CA SER A 189 -0.73 -25.24 17.14
C SER A 189 -2.20 -25.62 17.42
N LYS A 190 -2.56 -26.84 17.07
CA LYS A 190 -3.78 -27.46 17.57
C LYS A 190 -3.48 -28.08 18.93
N ILE A 191 -3.68 -27.32 20.03
CA ILE A 191 -3.40 -27.76 21.39
C ILE A 191 -4.25 -29.01 21.71
N ASN A 192 -5.54 -28.98 21.35
CA ASN A 192 -6.48 -30.09 21.43
C ASN A 192 -7.66 -29.82 20.46
N ASP A 193 -8.71 -30.66 20.47
CA ASP A 193 -9.84 -30.52 19.55
C ASP A 193 -10.68 -29.25 19.76
N LYS A 194 -10.55 -28.60 20.92
CA LYS A 194 -11.28 -27.38 21.26
C LYS A 194 -10.41 -26.12 21.17
N ASN A 195 -9.08 -26.25 21.24
CA ASN A 195 -8.19 -25.11 21.36
C ASN A 195 -7.15 -25.08 20.21
N THR A 196 -7.13 -23.97 19.52
CA THR A 196 -6.12 -23.65 18.50
C THR A 196 -5.43 -22.35 18.90
N LEU A 197 -4.10 -22.34 18.84
CA LEU A 197 -3.25 -21.16 19.08
C LEU A 197 -2.44 -20.88 17.80
N ARG A 198 -2.43 -19.63 17.38
CA ARG A 198 -1.60 -19.13 16.29
C ARG A 198 -0.78 -17.95 16.79
N ILE A 199 0.48 -17.92 16.42
CA ILE A 199 1.40 -16.83 16.76
C ILE A 199 2.18 -16.51 15.49
N ASN A 200 2.35 -15.23 15.22
CA ASN A 200 3.27 -14.72 14.21
C ASN A 200 4.11 -13.60 14.81
N ALA A 201 5.37 -13.55 14.43
CA ALA A 201 6.28 -12.49 14.80
C ALA A 201 7.07 -12.04 13.58
N LEU A 202 7.31 -10.75 13.48
CA LEU A 202 8.11 -10.12 12.45
C LEU A 202 9.09 -9.17 13.13
N LEU A 203 10.37 -9.27 12.75
CA LEU A 203 11.40 -8.29 13.07
C LEU A 203 11.89 -7.71 11.75
N TRP A 204 12.14 -6.40 11.69
CA TRP A 204 12.74 -5.76 10.52
C TRP A 204 13.80 -4.75 10.93
N PHE A 205 14.78 -4.62 10.06
CA PHE A 205 15.88 -3.68 10.14
C PHE A 205 16.05 -3.11 8.74
N ASP A 206 15.51 -1.92 8.53
CA ASP A 206 15.53 -1.23 7.25
C ASP A 206 16.59 -0.13 7.34
N GLY A 207 17.43 0.02 6.33
CA GLY A 207 18.44 1.06 6.27
C GLY A 207 18.66 1.53 4.85
N LYS A 208 19.15 2.75 4.72
CA LYS A 208 19.71 3.27 3.47
C LYS A 208 21.22 3.26 3.56
N GLU A 209 21.87 2.72 2.53
CA GLU A 209 23.32 2.71 2.44
C GLU A 209 23.87 4.09 2.04
N ASN A 210 24.96 4.48 2.67
CA ASN A 210 25.63 5.80 2.61
C ASN A 210 26.17 6.12 1.22
N GLU A 211 25.40 6.79 0.37
CA GLU A 211 25.92 7.52 -0.79
C GLU A 211 25.10 8.78 -1.00
N PRO A 212 25.68 9.86 -1.58
CA PRO A 212 24.93 11.08 -1.87
C PRO A 212 23.79 10.73 -2.82
N GLN A 213 22.59 10.74 -2.28
CA GLN A 213 21.40 10.19 -2.94
C GLN A 213 20.73 11.19 -3.85
N ILE A 214 21.00 12.50 -3.68
CA ILE A 214 20.39 13.57 -4.45
C ILE A 214 21.49 14.57 -4.82
N GLN A 215 21.63 14.86 -6.12
CA GLN A 215 22.49 15.91 -6.61
C GLN A 215 21.65 16.87 -7.45
N GLU A 216 21.70 18.15 -7.14
CA GLU A 216 21.00 19.19 -7.86
C GLU A 216 21.99 20.16 -8.48
N TYR A 217 21.83 20.44 -9.77
CA TYR A 217 22.64 21.37 -10.53
C TYR A 217 21.73 22.49 -11.03
N PHE A 218 22.04 23.72 -10.66
CA PHE A 218 21.42 24.91 -11.22
C PHE A 218 22.32 25.45 -12.33
N LEU A 219 21.85 25.42 -13.56
CA LEU A 219 22.61 25.84 -14.73
C LEU A 219 22.16 27.23 -15.15
N PRO A 220 23.08 28.09 -15.62
CA PRO A 220 22.72 29.40 -16.14
C PRO A 220 21.86 29.28 -17.40
N THR A 221 21.07 30.31 -17.67
CA THR A 221 20.15 30.39 -18.80
C THR A 221 20.84 30.59 -20.16
N ASP A 222 22.14 30.94 -20.15
CA ASP A 222 22.95 31.05 -21.35
C ASP A 222 23.51 29.68 -21.76
N THR A 223 22.93 29.11 -22.83
CA THR A 223 23.30 27.78 -23.35
C THR A 223 24.67 27.69 -23.98
N GLU A 224 25.32 28.82 -24.32
CA GLU A 224 26.65 28.86 -24.87
C GLU A 224 27.76 28.79 -23.81
N ASN A 225 27.51 29.31 -22.61
CA ASN A 225 28.36 29.21 -21.43
C ASN A 225 27.73 28.30 -20.37
N LYS A 226 27.90 26.99 -20.49
CA LYS A 226 27.50 26.01 -19.46
C LYS A 226 28.34 26.15 -18.17
N ALA A 227 28.51 27.35 -17.66
CA ALA A 227 29.17 27.57 -16.40
C ALA A 227 28.23 27.04 -15.28
N PHE A 228 28.71 26.09 -14.52
CA PHE A 228 28.08 25.60 -13.30
C PHE A 228 27.75 26.80 -12.39
N TYR A 229 26.50 26.93 -12.03
CA TYR A 229 26.04 28.04 -11.18
C TYR A 229 26.01 27.62 -9.69
N LYS A 230 25.41 26.48 -9.37
CA LYS A 230 25.18 26.03 -8.00
C LYS A 230 24.97 24.51 -8.01
N LYS A 231 25.57 23.81 -7.08
CA LYS A 231 25.32 22.39 -6.84
C LYS A 231 24.90 22.18 -5.39
N ILE A 232 23.85 21.37 -5.18
CA ILE A 232 23.44 20.90 -3.88
C ILE A 232 23.61 19.38 -3.85
N ASN A 233 24.35 18.90 -2.86
CA ASN A 233 24.42 17.48 -2.57
C ASN A 233 23.65 17.22 -1.30
N TRP A 234 22.84 16.21 -1.31
CA TRP A 234 22.07 15.74 -0.16
C TRP A 234 22.61 14.40 0.32
N ASP A 235 22.98 14.33 1.59
CA ASP A 235 23.31 13.07 2.27
C ASP A 235 22.19 12.72 3.22
N ARG A 236 21.50 11.61 2.93
CA ARG A 236 20.41 11.07 3.76
C ARG A 236 20.83 9.78 4.42
N GLN A 237 20.73 9.77 5.73
CA GLN A 237 20.82 8.57 6.53
C GLN A 237 19.46 8.28 7.15
N GLU A 238 18.97 7.07 7.02
CA GLU A 238 17.69 6.63 7.59
C GLU A 238 17.87 5.21 8.12
N ASP A 239 17.65 5.05 9.39
CA ASP A 239 17.57 3.77 10.08
C ASP A 239 16.13 3.57 10.56
N ASN A 240 15.52 2.45 10.19
CA ASN A 240 14.18 2.08 10.62
C ASN A 240 14.21 0.63 11.10
N ASP A 241 13.97 0.43 12.37
CA ASP A 241 13.83 -0.88 12.96
C ASP A 241 12.49 -1.06 13.65
N GLY A 242 12.05 -2.31 13.74
CA GLY A 242 10.80 -2.56 14.42
C GLY A 242 10.47 -4.03 14.57
N TRP A 243 9.37 -4.25 15.27
CA TRP A 243 8.84 -5.58 15.49
C TRP A 243 7.32 -5.59 15.52
N GLU A 244 6.76 -6.71 15.13
CA GLU A 244 5.33 -7.01 15.28
C GLU A 244 5.17 -8.39 15.91
N PHE A 245 4.31 -8.49 16.90
CA PHE A 245 3.80 -9.74 17.46
C PHE A 245 2.31 -9.81 17.23
N GLY A 246 1.86 -10.87 16.58
CA GLY A 246 0.46 -11.18 16.38
C GLY A 246 0.11 -12.54 16.95
N GLY A 247 -1.05 -12.67 17.53
CA GLY A 247 -1.52 -13.94 18.03
C GLY A 247 -3.03 -14.04 18.08
N ASP A 248 -3.53 -15.24 17.93
CA ASP A 248 -4.93 -15.55 18.21
C ASP A 248 -5.08 -16.90 18.88
N TRP A 249 -6.00 -16.95 19.82
CA TRP A 249 -6.45 -18.15 20.47
C TRP A 249 -7.92 -18.35 20.22
N GLU A 250 -8.26 -19.48 19.62
CA GLU A 250 -9.64 -19.91 19.40
C GLU A 250 -10.00 -21.05 20.33
N HIS A 251 -11.13 -20.90 21.03
CA HIS A 251 -11.72 -21.93 21.88
C HIS A 251 -13.10 -22.32 21.35
N LYS A 252 -13.27 -23.58 20.97
CA LYS A 252 -14.57 -24.16 20.58
C LYS A 252 -15.33 -24.63 21.84
N ILE A 253 -16.33 -23.86 22.25
CA ILE A 253 -17.20 -24.19 23.39
C ILE A 253 -17.97 -25.48 23.05
N ASN A 254 -18.53 -25.51 21.84
CA ASN A 254 -19.19 -26.67 21.25
C ASN A 254 -19.19 -26.60 19.71
N LYS A 255 -19.94 -27.46 19.01
CA LYS A 255 -19.96 -27.49 17.53
C LYS A 255 -20.42 -26.17 16.89
N ASN A 256 -21.26 -25.41 17.60
CA ASN A 256 -21.92 -24.21 17.06
C ASN A 256 -21.39 -22.90 17.65
N ASN A 257 -20.61 -22.96 18.73
CA ASN A 257 -20.16 -21.77 19.44
C ASN A 257 -18.65 -21.79 19.60
N SER A 258 -18.01 -20.71 19.24
CA SER A 258 -16.59 -20.48 19.49
C SER A 258 -16.34 -19.06 20.00
N PHE A 259 -15.25 -18.93 20.69
CA PHE A 259 -14.69 -17.71 21.22
C PHE A 259 -13.30 -17.52 20.66
N LYS A 260 -12.94 -16.29 20.30
CA LYS A 260 -11.64 -15.97 19.76
C LYS A 260 -11.07 -14.71 20.40
N LEU A 261 -9.87 -14.83 20.94
CA LEU A 261 -9.05 -13.71 21.40
C LEU A 261 -7.96 -13.46 20.36
N ARG A 262 -7.81 -12.20 19.91
CA ARG A 262 -6.76 -11.78 18.99
C ARG A 262 -6.00 -10.61 19.58
N VAL A 263 -4.68 -10.63 19.44
CA VAL A 263 -3.76 -9.58 19.88
C VAL A 263 -2.82 -9.23 18.74
N VAL A 264 -2.55 -7.94 18.55
CA VAL A 264 -1.44 -7.44 17.72
C VAL A 264 -0.74 -6.33 18.48
N LEU A 265 0.58 -6.43 18.55
CA LEU A 265 1.48 -5.46 19.16
C LEU A 265 2.55 -5.10 18.11
N THR A 266 2.75 -3.81 17.88
CA THR A 266 3.79 -3.30 16.97
C THR A 266 4.56 -2.17 17.62
N GLU A 267 5.86 -2.11 17.33
CA GLU A 267 6.72 -0.96 17.61
C GLU A 267 7.65 -0.74 16.42
N GLU A 268 7.81 0.51 16.04
CA GLU A 268 8.67 0.97 14.96
C GLU A 268 9.42 2.22 15.42
N ASN A 269 10.73 2.24 15.22
CA ASN A 269 11.60 3.38 15.45
C ASN A 269 12.20 3.79 14.11
N GLU A 270 12.23 5.08 13.83
CA GLU A 270 12.81 5.66 12.62
C GLU A 270 13.64 6.88 13.02
N ASP A 271 14.92 6.83 12.70
CA ASP A 271 15.86 7.93 12.88
C ASP A 271 16.35 8.35 11.49
N GLN A 272 16.05 9.57 11.09
CA GLN A 272 16.42 10.14 9.80
C GLN A 272 17.23 11.41 10.02
N THR A 273 18.33 11.52 9.29
CA THR A 273 19.17 12.73 9.19
C THR A 273 19.41 13.04 7.73
N ASP A 274 19.07 14.25 7.31
CA ASP A 274 19.34 14.78 5.98
C ASP A 274 20.25 15.99 6.10
N ILE A 275 21.39 15.98 5.42
CA ILE A 275 22.33 17.09 5.36
C ILE A 275 22.48 17.53 3.93
N SER A 276 22.30 18.83 3.66
CA SER A 276 22.56 19.39 2.35
C SER A 276 23.85 20.22 2.36
N PHE A 277 24.64 20.07 1.33
CA PHE A 277 25.86 20.83 1.09
C PHE A 277 25.68 21.67 -0.18
N LEU A 278 25.90 22.97 -0.06
CA LEU A 278 25.90 23.91 -1.18
C LEU A 278 27.32 24.14 -1.69
N ASP A 279 27.46 24.06 -3.02
CA ASP A 279 28.65 24.45 -3.77
C ASP A 279 28.20 25.45 -4.85
N ASP A 280 28.57 26.73 -4.72
CA ASP A 280 28.18 27.82 -5.61
C ASP A 280 29.35 28.36 -6.45
N THR A 281 30.40 27.57 -6.66
CA THR A 281 31.65 27.93 -7.34
C THR A 281 32.61 28.80 -6.53
N VAL A 282 32.15 29.40 -5.45
CA VAL A 282 32.96 30.29 -4.58
C VAL A 282 33.06 29.68 -3.20
N ASN A 283 31.97 29.15 -2.69
CA ASN A 283 31.81 28.64 -1.34
C ASN A 283 31.31 27.20 -1.36
N PHE A 284 31.87 26.38 -0.47
CA PHE A 284 31.33 25.08 -0.15
C PHE A 284 31.03 25.05 1.35
N TYR A 285 29.78 24.86 1.71
CA TYR A 285 29.35 24.84 3.10
C TYR A 285 28.11 23.96 3.33
N ASN A 286 27.85 23.60 4.57
CA ASN A 286 26.62 22.94 4.97
C ASN A 286 25.47 23.94 4.85
N ASN A 287 24.48 23.64 3.99
CA ASN A 287 23.34 24.52 3.72
C ASN A 287 22.18 24.28 4.67
N SER A 288 21.88 23.01 4.97
CA SER A 288 20.85 22.65 5.96
C SER A 288 21.09 21.30 6.61
N SER A 289 20.56 21.15 7.81
CA SER A 289 20.49 19.89 8.51
C SER A 289 19.07 19.66 9.02
N GLU A 290 18.48 18.56 8.58
CA GLU A 290 17.18 18.08 9.03
C GLU A 290 17.36 16.81 9.86
N THR A 291 16.69 16.73 11.01
CA THR A 291 16.60 15.51 11.81
C THR A 291 15.12 15.20 12.08
N ASN A 292 14.75 13.93 11.93
CA ASN A 292 13.39 13.46 12.14
C ASN A 292 13.45 12.12 12.90
N ASN A 293 13.22 12.18 14.20
CA ASN A 293 13.20 11.03 15.07
C ASN A 293 11.75 10.67 15.38
N ARG A 294 11.38 9.43 15.10
CA ARG A 294 10.01 8.96 15.15
C ARG A 294 9.91 7.60 15.84
N LYS A 295 9.02 7.49 16.81
CA LYS A 295 8.67 6.23 17.45
C LYS A 295 7.18 6.00 17.39
N GLN A 296 6.76 4.89 16.79
CA GLN A 296 5.35 4.52 16.66
C GLN A 296 5.05 3.19 17.33
N ASN A 297 3.94 3.15 18.08
CA ASN A 297 3.46 1.94 18.75
C ASN A 297 1.98 1.72 18.42
N GLU A 298 1.61 0.45 18.21
CA GLU A 298 0.19 0.06 18.13
C GLU A 298 -0.07 -1.20 18.95
N ARG A 299 -1.15 -1.21 19.70
CA ARG A 299 -1.60 -2.35 20.51
C ARG A 299 -3.08 -2.58 20.27
N ILE A 300 -3.45 -3.75 19.77
CA ILE A 300 -4.84 -4.10 19.49
C ILE A 300 -5.17 -5.40 20.20
N ILE A 301 -6.30 -5.39 20.90
CA ILE A 301 -6.90 -6.59 21.52
C ILE A 301 -8.34 -6.69 21.04
N ARG A 302 -8.71 -7.84 20.49
CA ARG A 302 -10.07 -8.11 20.02
C ARG A 302 -10.58 -9.42 20.58
N LEU A 303 -11.79 -9.35 21.12
CA LEU A 303 -12.54 -10.47 21.64
C LEU A 303 -13.77 -10.68 20.78
N SER A 304 -13.98 -11.86 20.24
CA SER A 304 -15.15 -12.18 19.43
C SER A 304 -15.78 -13.51 19.81
N PHE A 305 -17.10 -13.56 19.72
CA PHE A 305 -17.92 -14.76 19.87
C PHE A 305 -18.61 -15.05 18.54
N ASN A 306 -18.49 -16.29 18.09
CA ASN A 306 -19.14 -16.79 16.89
C ASN A 306 -20.17 -17.86 17.27
N LYS A 307 -21.39 -17.70 16.74
CA LYS A 307 -22.48 -18.65 16.94
C LYS A 307 -23.07 -19.05 15.59
N LEU A 308 -22.98 -20.34 15.26
CA LEU A 308 -23.72 -20.90 14.13
C LEU A 308 -25.17 -21.12 14.53
N ILE A 309 -26.09 -20.65 13.70
CA ILE A 309 -27.54 -20.72 13.88
C ILE A 309 -28.10 -21.58 12.74
N GLY A 310 -28.49 -22.82 13.08
CA GLY A 310 -28.83 -23.81 12.05
C GLY A 310 -27.61 -24.22 11.23
N GLU A 311 -27.81 -24.54 9.96
CA GLU A 311 -26.75 -25.05 9.08
C GLU A 311 -26.00 -23.95 8.29
N SER A 312 -26.54 -22.74 8.22
CA SER A 312 -26.03 -21.76 7.25
C SER A 312 -26.08 -20.29 7.68
N SER A 313 -26.66 -19.98 8.86
CA SER A 313 -26.62 -18.64 9.45
C SER A 313 -25.54 -18.55 10.51
N SER A 314 -24.96 -17.37 10.69
CA SER A 314 -23.99 -17.11 11.76
C SER A 314 -24.16 -15.73 12.36
N LEU A 315 -23.96 -15.64 13.66
CA LEU A 315 -23.91 -14.41 14.43
C LEU A 315 -22.50 -14.27 15.02
N GLU A 316 -21.83 -13.16 14.71
CA GLU A 316 -20.59 -12.75 15.35
C GLU A 316 -20.84 -11.46 16.14
N TYR A 317 -20.31 -11.38 17.36
CA TYR A 317 -20.31 -10.15 18.17
C TYR A 317 -19.08 -10.09 19.05
N GLY A 318 -18.70 -8.90 19.46
CA GLY A 318 -17.52 -8.74 20.29
C GLY A 318 -17.14 -7.30 20.53
N VAL A 319 -15.92 -7.15 21.07
CA VAL A 319 -15.30 -5.87 21.38
C VAL A 319 -13.86 -5.83 20.90
N GLU A 320 -13.39 -4.64 20.56
CA GLU A 320 -12.00 -4.37 20.18
C GLU A 320 -11.52 -3.13 20.93
N SER A 321 -10.31 -3.18 21.47
CA SER A 321 -9.58 -2.04 22.00
C SER A 321 -8.31 -1.86 21.20
N ALA A 322 -8.01 -0.63 20.81
CA ALA A 322 -6.79 -0.27 20.14
C ALA A 322 -6.18 0.98 20.78
N TYR A 323 -4.88 0.91 21.04
CA TYR A 323 -4.06 2.04 21.46
C TYR A 323 -2.99 2.28 20.41
N ASN A 324 -2.94 3.51 19.90
CA ASN A 324 -1.95 3.98 18.92
C ASN A 324 -1.18 5.15 19.52
N LYS A 325 0.13 5.20 19.27
CA LYS A 325 0.98 6.27 19.75
C LYS A 325 2.05 6.60 18.72
N LEU A 326 2.29 7.90 18.53
CA LEU A 326 3.43 8.46 17.81
C LEU A 326 4.15 9.44 18.75
N ASP A 327 5.46 9.24 18.97
CA ASP A 327 6.36 10.26 19.48
C ASP A 327 7.21 10.73 18.29
N ARG A 328 7.30 12.04 18.06
CA ARG A 328 8.07 12.61 16.96
C ARG A 328 8.77 13.89 17.37
N ILE A 329 10.03 14.02 16.96
CA ILE A 329 10.82 15.24 17.08
C ILE A 329 11.40 15.52 15.69
N PHE A 330 11.11 16.71 15.20
CA PHE A 330 11.56 17.21 13.91
C PHE A 330 12.35 18.51 14.11
N ASN A 331 13.55 18.59 13.54
CA ASN A 331 14.36 19.83 13.58
C ASN A 331 14.87 20.15 12.17
N LEU A 332 14.86 21.42 11.82
CA LEU A 332 15.43 21.94 10.58
C LEU A 332 16.28 23.18 10.91
N ILE A 333 17.55 23.12 10.57
CA ILE A 333 18.54 24.16 10.79
C ILE A 333 19.13 24.54 9.44
N TYR A 334 19.17 25.83 9.12
CA TYR A 334 19.89 26.40 8.00
C TYR A 334 21.25 26.95 8.44
N PHE A 335 22.21 26.94 7.53
CA PHE A 335 23.54 27.51 7.72
C PHE A 335 23.79 28.51 6.62
N ASP A 336 24.46 29.60 6.95
CA ASP A 336 25.00 30.54 5.98
C ASP A 336 26.46 30.19 5.60
N SER A 337 27.07 30.96 4.69
CA SER A 337 28.45 30.76 4.25
C SER A 337 29.50 30.85 5.36
N ASP A 338 29.14 31.47 6.50
CA ASP A 338 30.00 31.58 7.68
C ASP A 338 29.69 30.48 8.72
N GLU A 339 28.93 29.43 8.31
CA GLU A 339 28.46 28.34 9.17
C GLU A 339 27.59 28.78 10.35
N LYS A 340 27.05 29.99 10.28
CA LYS A 340 26.15 30.48 11.32
C LYS A 340 24.78 29.82 11.20
N GLN A 341 24.32 29.25 12.28
CA GLN A 341 23.05 28.56 12.36
C GLN A 341 21.86 29.52 12.47
N THR A 342 20.81 29.20 11.69
CA THR A 342 19.51 29.84 11.80
C THR A 342 18.43 28.76 11.87
N ASN A 343 17.65 28.74 12.94
CA ASN A 343 16.49 27.84 13.04
C ASN A 343 15.45 28.25 12.01
N ALA A 344 14.81 27.28 11.38
CA ALA A 344 13.76 27.51 10.39
C ALA A 344 12.49 28.19 10.93
N GLY A 345 12.41 28.43 12.25
CA GLY A 345 11.26 29.10 12.88
C GLY A 345 9.96 28.28 12.86
N LEU A 346 10.09 26.97 12.71
CA LEU A 346 8.97 26.04 12.72
C LEU A 346 8.30 25.98 14.08
N ILE A 347 6.99 25.88 14.09
CA ILE A 347 6.16 25.64 15.26
C ILE A 347 5.61 24.20 15.21
N ASN A 348 5.26 23.63 16.37
CA ASN A 348 4.69 22.29 16.47
C ASN A 348 5.58 21.22 15.83
N THR A 349 6.87 21.24 16.21
CA THR A 349 7.90 20.34 15.67
C THR A 349 8.17 19.14 16.57
N SER A 350 7.73 19.19 17.82
CA SER A 350 7.89 18.12 18.81
C SER A 350 6.55 17.80 19.44
N GLY A 351 6.20 16.53 19.42
CA GLY A 351 4.92 16.13 20.00
C GLY A 351 4.75 14.63 20.10
N LYS A 352 3.84 14.27 20.98
CA LYS A 352 3.33 12.94 21.19
C LYS A 352 1.86 12.94 20.85
N VAL A 353 1.45 12.08 19.92
CA VAL A 353 0.04 11.87 19.51
C VAL A 353 -0.39 10.50 19.95
N GLU A 354 -1.49 10.40 20.68
CA GLU A 354 -2.05 9.15 21.19
C GLU A 354 -3.52 9.01 20.78
N GLU A 355 -3.94 7.78 20.53
CA GLU A 355 -5.35 7.43 20.30
C GLU A 355 -5.71 6.22 21.16
N ASP A 356 -6.70 6.41 22.00
CA ASP A 356 -7.45 5.33 22.66
C ASP A 356 -8.75 5.09 21.92
N ARG A 357 -8.99 3.85 21.45
CA ARG A 357 -10.15 3.50 20.66
C ARG A 357 -10.80 2.22 21.16
N TYR A 358 -12.12 2.25 21.28
CA TYR A 358 -12.95 1.09 21.67
C TYR A 358 -14.06 0.91 20.66
N GLU A 359 -14.26 -0.33 20.22
CA GLU A 359 -15.29 -0.69 19.24
C GLU A 359 -16.09 -1.89 19.73
N GLY A 360 -17.41 -1.74 19.83
CA GLY A 360 -18.36 -2.84 19.94
C GLY A 360 -18.91 -3.19 18.56
N PHE A 361 -19.10 -4.48 18.27
CA PHE A 361 -19.59 -4.89 16.96
C PHE A 361 -20.53 -6.09 17.02
N VAL A 362 -21.44 -6.16 16.07
CA VAL A 362 -22.31 -7.31 15.81
C VAL A 362 -22.46 -7.49 14.29
N SER A 363 -22.42 -8.74 13.84
CA SER A 363 -22.62 -9.10 12.42
C SER A 363 -23.49 -10.36 12.35
N TYR A 364 -24.51 -10.32 11.50
CA TYR A 364 -25.43 -11.43 11.28
C TYR A 364 -25.45 -11.82 9.80
N ASN A 365 -25.06 -13.06 9.51
CA ASN A 365 -25.04 -13.63 8.16
C ASN A 365 -26.26 -14.54 7.99
N LEU A 366 -27.14 -14.19 7.02
CA LEU A 366 -28.43 -14.81 6.81
C LEU A 366 -28.61 -15.30 5.37
N PRO A 367 -28.73 -16.59 5.09
CA PRO A 367 -29.16 -17.07 3.80
C PRO A 367 -30.68 -16.86 3.63
N LEU A 368 -31.09 -15.90 2.80
CA LEU A 368 -32.48 -15.66 2.48
C LEU A 368 -33.04 -16.74 1.56
N SER A 369 -32.18 -17.34 0.75
CA SER A 369 -32.47 -18.49 -0.12
C SER A 369 -31.17 -19.20 -0.53
N LYS A 370 -31.27 -20.31 -1.29
CA LYS A 370 -30.09 -20.97 -1.88
C LYS A 370 -29.29 -20.06 -2.83
N LYS A 371 -29.87 -18.95 -3.29
CA LYS A 371 -29.26 -18.01 -4.25
C LYS A 371 -28.98 -16.65 -3.66
N ILE A 372 -29.55 -16.31 -2.52
CA ILE A 372 -29.47 -14.96 -1.93
C ILE A 372 -28.93 -15.08 -0.50
N ARG A 373 -27.87 -14.35 -0.21
CA ARG A 373 -27.29 -14.23 1.13
C ARG A 373 -27.21 -12.75 1.50
N LEU A 374 -27.59 -12.44 2.73
CA LEU A 374 -27.56 -11.10 3.30
C LEU A 374 -26.66 -11.13 4.53
N GLU A 375 -25.77 -10.17 4.66
CA GLU A 375 -25.04 -9.87 5.88
C GLU A 375 -25.41 -8.47 6.36
N LEU A 376 -25.76 -8.37 7.64
CA LEU A 376 -26.01 -7.12 8.34
C LEU A 376 -24.97 -6.96 9.43
N ALA A 377 -24.28 -5.84 9.48
CA ALA A 377 -23.33 -5.54 10.52
C ALA A 377 -23.54 -4.12 11.05
N LEU A 378 -23.29 -3.96 12.35
CA LEU A 378 -23.30 -2.68 13.03
C LEU A 378 -22.14 -2.63 14.00
N ASN A 379 -21.28 -1.60 13.84
CA ASN A 379 -20.23 -1.31 14.78
C ASN A 379 -20.49 0.07 15.41
N TYR A 380 -20.18 0.20 16.69
CA TYR A 380 -20.10 1.48 17.40
C TYR A 380 -18.68 1.67 17.88
N GLU A 381 -18.08 2.80 17.54
CA GLU A 381 -16.72 3.18 17.88
C GLU A 381 -16.75 4.46 18.70
N TRP A 382 -16.03 4.45 19.83
CA TRP A 382 -15.60 5.62 20.55
C TRP A 382 -14.07 5.72 20.49
N SER A 383 -13.55 6.94 20.30
CA SER A 383 -12.12 7.18 20.34
C SER A 383 -11.80 8.56 20.92
N GLU A 384 -10.68 8.64 21.62
CA GLU A 384 -10.04 9.87 22.07
C GLU A 384 -8.69 10.01 21.40
N ILE A 385 -8.43 11.18 20.77
CA ILE A 385 -7.15 11.52 20.18
C ILE A 385 -6.60 12.70 20.94
N SER A 386 -5.40 12.55 21.49
CA SER A 386 -4.70 13.59 22.23
C SER A 386 -3.32 13.87 21.63
N GLN A 387 -2.93 15.14 21.64
CA GLN A 387 -1.58 15.61 21.35
C GLN A 387 -1.03 16.30 22.58
N THR A 388 0.23 16.07 22.91
CA THR A 388 1.00 16.73 23.96
C THR A 388 2.39 17.09 23.43
N GLY A 389 3.04 18.11 24.03
CA GLY A 389 4.32 18.66 23.59
C GLY A 389 4.20 20.13 23.25
N ASP A 390 4.60 20.55 22.07
CA ASP A 390 4.46 21.95 21.63
C ASP A 390 3.00 22.40 21.60
N VAL A 391 2.09 21.48 21.30
CA VAL A 391 0.63 21.69 21.34
C VAL A 391 0.01 20.68 22.32
N ASN A 392 -0.98 21.15 23.11
CA ASN A 392 -1.73 20.29 24.02
C ASN A 392 -3.22 20.36 23.66
N LEU A 393 -3.76 19.27 23.13
CA LEU A 393 -5.16 19.17 22.69
C LEU A 393 -5.66 17.75 22.87
N SER A 394 -6.89 17.55 23.32
CA SER A 394 -7.58 16.26 23.33
C SER A 394 -8.99 16.41 22.77
N ARG A 395 -9.44 15.41 22.01
CA ARG A 395 -10.74 15.38 21.36
C ARG A 395 -11.31 13.97 21.33
N GLU A 396 -12.61 13.88 21.58
CA GLU A 396 -13.37 12.65 21.55
C GLU A 396 -14.21 12.55 20.27
N PHE A 397 -14.39 11.32 19.78
CA PHE A 397 -15.16 11.01 18.58
C PHE A 397 -16.03 9.78 18.80
N GLU A 398 -17.23 9.82 18.24
CA GLU A 398 -18.17 8.69 18.26
C GLU A 398 -18.69 8.39 16.85
N TYR A 399 -18.72 7.11 16.49
CA TYR A 399 -19.13 6.69 15.15
C TYR A 399 -19.99 5.43 15.15
N TRP A 400 -21.15 5.52 14.51
CA TRP A 400 -21.92 4.37 14.09
C TRP A 400 -21.51 3.95 12.69
N LYS A 401 -21.16 2.67 12.49
CA LYS A 401 -20.63 2.11 11.23
C LYS A 401 -21.52 0.94 10.77
N PRO A 402 -22.73 1.21 10.24
CA PRO A 402 -23.59 0.18 9.65
C PRO A 402 -23.00 -0.33 8.35
N ARG A 403 -23.23 -1.64 8.07
CA ARG A 403 -22.90 -2.31 6.83
C ARG A 403 -23.95 -3.30 6.41
N ILE A 404 -24.26 -3.32 5.10
CA ILE A 404 -25.17 -4.26 4.45
C ILE A 404 -24.44 -4.85 3.26
N ASP A 405 -24.35 -6.17 3.21
CA ASP A 405 -23.81 -6.91 2.06
C ASP A 405 -24.87 -7.88 1.55
N LEU A 406 -25.25 -7.73 0.29
CA LEU A 406 -26.17 -8.62 -0.40
C LEU A 406 -25.45 -9.32 -1.54
N LYS A 407 -25.53 -10.66 -1.56
CA LYS A 407 -25.05 -11.52 -2.61
C LYS A 407 -26.22 -12.22 -3.27
N TRP A 408 -26.26 -12.17 -4.61
CA TRP A 408 -27.31 -12.84 -5.41
C TRP A 408 -26.71 -13.63 -6.56
N ASP A 409 -26.72 -14.97 -6.45
CA ASP A 409 -26.36 -15.93 -7.49
C ASP A 409 -27.57 -16.18 -8.40
N TYR A 410 -27.92 -15.23 -9.29
CA TYR A 410 -29.11 -15.32 -10.11
C TYR A 410 -29.00 -16.36 -11.23
N ARG A 411 -27.77 -16.73 -11.63
CA ARG A 411 -27.45 -17.86 -12.51
C ARG A 411 -26.21 -18.61 -11.99
N LYS A 412 -26.03 -19.87 -12.40
CA LYS A 412 -24.91 -20.73 -11.99
C LYS A 412 -23.53 -20.06 -12.18
N ASN A 413 -23.39 -19.21 -13.20
CA ASN A 413 -22.13 -18.56 -13.56
C ASN A 413 -22.20 -17.01 -13.49
N ARG A 414 -23.21 -16.43 -12.85
CA ARG A 414 -23.37 -14.98 -12.73
C ARG A 414 -23.84 -14.59 -11.33
N GLN A 415 -23.19 -13.59 -10.78
CA GLN A 415 -23.45 -13.10 -9.45
C GLN A 415 -23.53 -11.57 -9.42
N ILE A 416 -24.43 -11.05 -8.61
CA ILE A 416 -24.50 -9.63 -8.24
C ILE A 416 -24.18 -9.51 -6.77
N ARG A 417 -23.37 -8.50 -6.40
CA ARG A 417 -23.10 -8.11 -5.02
C ARG A 417 -23.40 -6.63 -4.84
N LEU A 418 -24.09 -6.32 -3.76
CA LEU A 418 -24.38 -4.96 -3.32
C LEU A 418 -23.79 -4.78 -1.92
N ASN A 419 -22.97 -3.74 -1.75
CA ASN A 419 -22.44 -3.32 -0.46
C ASN A 419 -22.86 -1.87 -0.19
N ILE A 420 -23.39 -1.62 0.99
CA ILE A 420 -23.64 -0.29 1.53
C ILE A 420 -22.98 -0.24 2.89
N GLU A 421 -22.10 0.72 3.13
CA GLU A 421 -21.39 0.85 4.39
C GLU A 421 -21.05 2.29 4.73
N ARG A 422 -20.94 2.56 6.03
CA ARG A 422 -20.31 3.78 6.55
C ARG A 422 -18.97 3.43 7.16
N ASN A 423 -17.91 4.04 6.63
CA ASN A 423 -16.53 3.86 7.05
C ASN A 423 -15.99 5.11 7.74
N VAL A 424 -15.04 4.91 8.65
CA VAL A 424 -14.25 5.97 9.31
C VAL A 424 -12.79 5.79 8.91
N GLY A 425 -12.15 6.84 8.40
CA GLY A 425 -10.76 6.83 7.98
C GLY A 425 -9.79 6.79 9.17
N GLN A 426 -8.62 6.19 8.98
CA GLN A 426 -7.50 6.32 9.92
C GLN A 426 -6.79 7.64 9.65
N ILE A 427 -6.55 8.42 10.70
CA ILE A 427 -5.70 9.62 10.62
C ILE A 427 -4.23 9.18 10.57
N ASN A 428 -3.43 9.89 9.78
CA ASN A 428 -1.99 9.80 9.87
C ASN A 428 -1.50 10.74 10.98
N PHE A 429 -0.87 10.20 12.02
CA PHE A 429 -0.41 11.01 13.15
C PHE A 429 0.77 11.93 12.79
N ASP A 430 1.51 11.63 11.72
CA ASP A 430 2.54 12.52 11.21
C ASP A 430 1.98 13.89 10.80
N ASP A 431 0.71 13.94 10.37
CA ASP A 431 0.06 15.18 9.92
C ASP A 431 -0.29 16.15 11.08
N PHE A 432 -0.13 15.70 12.34
CA PHE A 432 -0.29 16.56 13.53
C PHE A 432 0.94 17.41 13.81
N ILE A 433 2.11 17.03 13.30
CA ILE A 433 3.41 17.62 13.59
C ILE A 433 3.99 18.20 12.31
N SER A 434 4.62 19.38 12.41
CA SER A 434 5.22 20.04 11.25
C SER A 434 6.38 19.24 10.67
N SER A 435 6.60 19.39 9.36
CA SER A 435 7.67 18.74 8.62
C SER A 435 8.15 19.62 7.48
N TYR A 436 9.18 19.17 6.76
CA TYR A 436 9.69 19.83 5.57
C TYR A 436 9.60 18.90 4.37
N ASP A 437 9.14 19.44 3.25
CA ASP A 437 9.12 18.75 1.98
C ASP A 437 10.33 19.19 1.15
N GLN A 438 11.32 18.32 1.06
CA GLN A 438 12.57 18.60 0.34
C GLN A 438 12.38 18.78 -1.16
N PHE A 439 11.38 18.11 -1.77
CA PHE A 439 11.12 18.24 -3.20
C PHE A 439 10.47 19.58 -3.56
N GLU A 440 9.61 20.06 -2.67
CA GLU A 440 8.92 21.33 -2.84
C GLU A 440 9.64 22.47 -2.09
N GLU A 441 10.74 22.17 -1.39
CA GLU A 441 11.51 23.10 -0.55
C GLU A 441 10.60 23.94 0.37
N SER A 442 9.59 23.29 0.93
CA SER A 442 8.51 23.96 1.64
C SER A 442 8.18 23.33 2.99
N ILE A 443 7.82 24.20 3.92
CA ILE A 443 7.32 23.80 5.24
C ILE A 443 5.90 23.26 5.09
N ARG A 444 5.62 22.17 5.78
CA ARG A 444 4.30 21.59 5.98
C ARG A 444 3.90 21.77 7.43
N ALA A 445 2.86 22.58 7.67
CA ALA A 445 2.35 22.78 9.03
C ALA A 445 1.66 21.54 9.56
N GLY A 446 1.94 21.20 10.81
CA GLY A 446 1.19 20.19 11.56
C GLY A 446 -0.22 20.72 11.91
N ASN A 447 -1.20 19.82 11.92
CA ASN A 447 -2.60 20.16 12.19
C ASN A 447 -3.17 19.41 13.40
N PRO A 448 -3.18 20.01 14.58
CA PRO A 448 -3.80 19.40 15.76
C PRO A 448 -5.32 19.20 15.63
N ASP A 449 -5.97 19.96 14.73
CA ASP A 449 -7.43 19.90 14.53
C ASP A 449 -7.88 18.84 13.53
N LEU A 450 -6.97 18.02 13.03
CA LEU A 450 -7.28 16.95 12.10
C LEU A 450 -8.23 15.90 12.73
N ARG A 451 -9.29 15.55 12.02
CA ARG A 451 -10.28 14.55 12.46
C ARG A 451 -10.42 13.39 11.46
N PRO A 452 -10.86 12.20 11.91
CA PRO A 452 -11.18 11.11 10.98
C PRO A 452 -12.23 11.53 9.96
N GLU A 453 -11.97 11.26 8.66
CA GLU A 453 -13.02 11.41 7.65
C GLU A 453 -14.07 10.30 7.78
N THR A 454 -15.32 10.59 7.45
CA THR A 454 -16.36 9.58 7.38
C THR A 454 -16.91 9.46 5.97
N THR A 455 -17.14 8.23 5.53
CA THR A 455 -17.54 7.94 4.15
C THR A 455 -18.74 7.01 4.11
N TRP A 456 -19.86 7.44 3.51
CA TRP A 456 -20.88 6.53 3.02
C TRP A 456 -20.49 6.00 1.65
N LYS A 457 -20.47 4.68 1.51
CA LYS A 457 -20.10 3.98 0.28
C LYS A 457 -21.24 3.08 -0.17
N LEU A 458 -21.61 3.22 -1.44
CA LEU A 458 -22.44 2.29 -2.18
C LEU A 458 -21.57 1.60 -3.24
N LYS A 459 -21.56 0.28 -3.31
CA LYS A 459 -20.85 -0.50 -4.33
C LYS A 459 -21.78 -1.55 -4.90
N LEU A 460 -21.83 -1.61 -6.21
CA LEU A 460 -22.50 -2.65 -6.97
C LEU A 460 -21.46 -3.39 -7.82
N GLU A 461 -21.47 -4.71 -7.78
CA GLU A 461 -20.56 -5.54 -8.52
C GLU A 461 -21.33 -6.65 -9.25
N HIS A 462 -21.02 -6.84 -10.53
CA HIS A 462 -21.52 -7.94 -11.34
C HIS A 462 -20.35 -8.80 -11.82
N GLU A 463 -20.37 -10.08 -11.48
CA GLU A 463 -19.37 -11.06 -11.88
C GLU A 463 -19.97 -12.05 -12.90
N TRP A 464 -19.24 -12.25 -13.97
CA TRP A 464 -19.52 -13.26 -14.98
C TRP A 464 -18.37 -14.25 -15.10
N ARG A 465 -18.62 -15.51 -14.75
CA ARG A 465 -17.70 -16.63 -14.90
C ARG A 465 -17.93 -17.29 -16.27
N LEU A 466 -16.88 -17.33 -17.06
CA LEU A 466 -16.93 -17.94 -18.38
C LEU A 466 -16.98 -19.47 -18.27
N PRO A 467 -17.68 -20.18 -19.18
CA PRO A 467 -17.78 -21.63 -19.15
C PRO A 467 -16.40 -22.28 -19.34
N ASN A 468 -16.28 -23.56 -18.91
CA ASN A 468 -15.07 -24.39 -19.05
C ASN A 468 -13.80 -23.74 -18.47
N ASP A 469 -13.94 -23.12 -17.30
CA ASP A 469 -12.86 -22.36 -16.66
C ASP A 469 -12.20 -21.32 -17.58
N GLY A 470 -12.96 -20.80 -18.53
CA GLY A 470 -12.50 -19.83 -19.54
C GLY A 470 -12.11 -18.48 -18.97
N GLY A 471 -12.44 -18.22 -17.68
CA GLY A 471 -12.06 -16.99 -17.01
C GLY A 471 -13.21 -16.29 -16.28
N VAL A 472 -12.95 -15.05 -15.87
CA VAL A 472 -13.88 -14.21 -15.10
C VAL A 472 -13.84 -12.78 -15.67
N ILE A 473 -15.00 -12.16 -15.79
CA ILE A 473 -15.16 -10.73 -16.06
C ILE A 473 -15.98 -10.12 -14.93
N THR A 474 -15.55 -8.98 -14.40
CA THR A 474 -16.21 -8.29 -13.30
C THR A 474 -16.42 -6.82 -13.66
N LEU A 475 -17.65 -6.34 -13.51
CA LEU A 475 -18.01 -4.93 -13.60
C LEU A 475 -18.30 -4.42 -12.19
N LYS A 476 -17.76 -3.25 -11.83
CA LYS A 476 -17.95 -2.63 -10.53
C LYS A 476 -18.34 -1.17 -10.71
N GLY A 477 -19.37 -0.74 -10.00
CA GLY A 477 -19.72 0.66 -9.81
C GLY A 477 -19.64 1.02 -8.33
N SER A 478 -19.15 2.20 -8.00
CA SER A 478 -19.20 2.71 -6.63
C SER A 478 -19.44 4.20 -6.58
N ALA A 479 -20.17 4.64 -5.55
CA ALA A 479 -20.37 6.03 -5.20
C ALA A 479 -20.00 6.21 -3.72
N ARG A 480 -19.31 7.32 -3.43
CA ARG A 480 -18.92 7.70 -2.07
C ARG A 480 -19.36 9.13 -1.81
N ASP A 481 -19.89 9.36 -0.61
CA ASP A 481 -20.14 10.68 -0.03
C ASP A 481 -19.26 10.81 1.22
N ILE A 482 -18.36 11.79 1.22
CA ILE A 482 -17.26 11.90 2.18
C ILE A 482 -17.44 13.17 2.98
N ASP A 483 -17.58 13.05 4.29
CA ASP A 483 -17.53 14.18 5.21
C ASP A 483 -16.10 14.36 5.73
N GLY A 484 -15.57 15.57 5.57
CA GLY A 484 -14.23 15.96 5.96
C GLY A 484 -13.13 15.20 5.21
N PRO A 485 -13.15 15.12 3.85
CA PRO A 485 -12.06 14.52 3.12
C PRO A 485 -10.74 15.22 3.45
N VAL A 486 -9.69 14.44 3.65
CA VAL A 486 -8.37 14.94 4.03
C VAL A 486 -7.58 15.35 2.79
N ASP A 487 -7.13 16.60 2.72
CA ASP A 487 -6.32 17.15 1.63
C ASP A 487 -5.53 18.37 2.12
N ARG A 488 -4.77 19.03 1.27
CA ARG A 488 -3.96 20.20 1.60
C ARG A 488 -4.82 21.45 1.76
N LEU A 489 -4.55 22.20 2.82
CA LEU A 489 -5.19 23.48 3.10
C LEU A 489 -4.23 24.43 3.84
N PRO A 490 -4.52 25.76 3.92
CA PRO A 490 -3.71 26.71 4.68
C PRO A 490 -3.84 26.47 6.18
N ILE A 491 -2.71 26.38 6.89
CA ILE A 491 -2.60 26.27 8.34
C ILE A 491 -1.47 27.21 8.77
N ASP A 492 -1.77 28.20 9.61
CA ASP A 492 -0.80 29.14 10.18
C ASP A 492 0.15 29.78 9.15
N GLY A 493 -0.36 30.06 7.94
CA GLY A 493 0.42 30.68 6.86
C GLY A 493 1.25 29.70 6.02
N TYR A 494 1.16 28.40 6.26
CA TYR A 494 1.82 27.33 5.50
C TYR A 494 0.82 26.35 4.89
N ALA A 495 1.27 25.50 3.99
CA ALA A 495 0.48 24.36 3.53
C ALA A 495 0.51 23.25 4.60
N GLY A 496 -0.62 22.71 4.95
CA GLY A 496 -0.74 21.58 5.87
C GLY A 496 -1.82 20.62 5.41
N ILE A 497 -1.95 19.51 6.12
CA ILE A 497 -2.98 18.49 5.86
C ILE A 497 -4.18 18.75 6.77
N GLY A 498 -5.39 18.78 6.21
CA GLY A 498 -6.58 18.99 7.03
C GLY A 498 -7.87 18.53 6.36
N ASN A 499 -8.98 18.67 7.08
CA ASN A 499 -10.28 18.25 6.59
C ASN A 499 -10.93 19.36 5.75
N LEU A 500 -11.24 19.06 4.50
CA LEU A 500 -12.12 19.86 3.67
C LEU A 500 -13.59 19.62 4.06
N GLY A 501 -14.52 20.42 3.57
CA GLY A 501 -15.94 20.30 3.89
C GLY A 501 -16.52 18.94 3.52
N SER A 502 -17.18 18.84 2.37
CA SER A 502 -17.70 17.56 1.84
C SER A 502 -17.11 17.24 0.49
N GLY A 503 -16.95 15.95 0.22
CA GLY A 503 -16.43 15.45 -1.04
C GLY A 503 -17.25 14.29 -1.60
N LYS A 504 -17.20 14.13 -2.93
CA LYS A 504 -17.87 13.02 -3.62
C LYS A 504 -16.89 12.30 -4.53
N ARG A 505 -17.10 10.97 -4.65
CA ARG A 505 -16.35 10.13 -5.57
C ARG A 505 -17.26 9.12 -6.23
N THR A 506 -17.16 8.99 -7.55
CA THR A 506 -17.77 7.89 -8.30
C THR A 506 -16.70 7.15 -9.09
N LYS A 507 -16.80 5.83 -9.16
CA LYS A 507 -15.82 4.98 -9.87
C LYS A 507 -16.54 3.83 -10.55
N ALA A 508 -16.25 3.61 -11.82
CA ALA A 508 -16.64 2.42 -12.59
C ALA A 508 -15.36 1.65 -12.94
N THR A 509 -15.38 0.33 -12.78
CA THR A 509 -14.23 -0.54 -13.06
C THR A 509 -14.68 -1.76 -13.84
N ILE A 510 -13.89 -2.15 -14.84
CA ILE A 510 -13.99 -3.43 -15.52
C ILE A 510 -12.70 -4.20 -15.33
N ASP A 511 -12.82 -5.44 -14.88
CA ASP A 511 -11.70 -6.38 -14.70
C ASP A 511 -11.99 -7.66 -15.45
N GLY A 512 -10.97 -8.25 -16.06
CA GLY A 512 -11.10 -9.53 -16.70
C GLY A 512 -9.82 -10.35 -16.70
N SER A 513 -9.99 -11.66 -16.60
CA SER A 513 -8.94 -12.65 -16.80
C SER A 513 -9.54 -13.77 -17.65
N ILE A 514 -9.06 -13.92 -18.88
CA ILE A 514 -9.64 -14.80 -19.90
C ILE A 514 -8.55 -15.71 -20.43
N ARG A 515 -8.82 -17.02 -20.45
CA ARG A 515 -7.99 -18.00 -21.14
C ARG A 515 -8.22 -17.92 -22.64
N ILE A 516 -7.15 -17.74 -23.38
CA ILE A 516 -7.19 -17.59 -24.84
C ILE A 516 -6.56 -18.81 -25.57
N ASN A 517 -6.74 -20.00 -25.00
CA ASN A 517 -6.12 -21.23 -25.51
C ASN A 517 -6.38 -21.51 -26.99
N LYS A 518 -7.47 -21.00 -27.56
CA LYS A 518 -7.77 -21.14 -29.00
C LYS A 518 -6.86 -20.28 -29.90
N ILE A 519 -6.28 -19.21 -29.34
CA ILE A 519 -5.40 -18.26 -30.05
C ILE A 519 -3.94 -18.55 -29.66
N LEU A 520 -3.71 -18.74 -28.37
CA LEU A 520 -2.40 -18.99 -27.79
C LEU A 520 -2.56 -20.08 -26.72
N GLU A 521 -2.08 -21.27 -26.98
CA GLU A 521 -2.17 -22.37 -26.04
C GLU A 521 -1.41 -22.05 -24.74
N GLY A 522 -2.07 -22.27 -23.58
CA GLY A 522 -1.56 -21.81 -22.29
C GLY A 522 -1.65 -20.30 -22.06
N GLY A 523 -2.26 -19.56 -22.99
CA GLY A 523 -2.39 -18.10 -22.95
C GLY A 523 -3.49 -17.62 -22.01
N VAL A 524 -3.18 -16.56 -21.26
CA VAL A 524 -4.12 -15.82 -20.42
C VAL A 524 -4.02 -14.32 -20.74
N PHE A 525 -5.15 -13.75 -21.15
CA PHE A 525 -5.30 -12.32 -21.35
C PHE A 525 -5.98 -11.70 -20.13
N ARG A 526 -5.40 -10.63 -19.60
CA ARG A 526 -5.93 -9.88 -18.47
C ARG A 526 -6.08 -8.43 -18.82
N PHE A 527 -7.11 -7.82 -18.29
CA PHE A 527 -7.32 -6.39 -18.39
C PHE A 527 -7.96 -5.86 -17.10
N SER A 528 -7.59 -4.65 -16.74
CA SER A 528 -8.21 -3.88 -15.66
C SER A 528 -8.27 -2.43 -16.11
N SER A 529 -9.44 -1.84 -16.10
CA SER A 529 -9.60 -0.42 -16.41
C SER A 529 -10.62 0.21 -15.49
N TYR A 530 -10.39 1.45 -15.09
CA TYR A 530 -11.38 2.22 -14.37
C TYR A 530 -11.53 3.64 -14.92
N LEU A 531 -12.72 4.18 -14.71
CA LEU A 531 -13.04 5.59 -14.85
C LEU A 531 -13.54 6.09 -13.50
N GLN A 532 -13.11 7.26 -13.08
CA GLN A 532 -13.58 7.86 -11.83
C GLN A 532 -13.70 9.37 -11.95
N SER A 533 -14.56 9.93 -11.10
CA SER A 533 -14.75 11.36 -10.92
C SER A 533 -14.76 11.67 -9.42
N THR A 534 -14.13 12.76 -9.06
CA THR A 534 -14.12 13.29 -7.69
C THR A 534 -14.53 14.74 -7.70
N LYS A 535 -15.09 15.21 -6.59
CA LYS A 535 -15.44 16.61 -6.41
C LYS A 535 -15.29 17.02 -4.96
N VAL A 536 -14.59 18.14 -4.75
CA VAL A 536 -14.48 18.82 -3.47
C VAL A 536 -14.46 20.32 -3.72
N THR A 537 -14.82 21.14 -2.73
CA THR A 537 -14.64 22.59 -2.80
C THR A 537 -13.25 22.95 -2.29
N ASP A 538 -12.48 23.65 -3.10
CA ASP A 538 -11.15 24.14 -2.71
C ASP A 538 -11.29 25.21 -1.61
N PRO A 539 -10.57 25.08 -0.48
CA PRO A 539 -10.74 25.98 0.66
C PRO A 539 -10.18 27.39 0.43
N VAL A 540 -9.29 27.55 -0.56
CA VAL A 540 -8.63 28.82 -0.86
C VAL A 540 -9.39 29.59 -1.94
N THR A 541 -9.77 28.94 -3.03
CA THR A 541 -10.44 29.57 -4.17
C THR A 541 -11.95 29.49 -4.14
N ASN A 542 -12.53 28.66 -3.28
CA ASN A 542 -13.95 28.30 -3.21
C ASN A 542 -14.52 27.72 -4.52
N ILE A 543 -13.67 27.20 -5.39
CA ILE A 543 -14.05 26.56 -6.66
C ILE A 543 -14.08 25.04 -6.48
N LYS A 544 -15.02 24.38 -7.16
CA LYS A 544 -15.07 22.92 -7.20
C LYS A 544 -13.92 22.36 -8.02
N ARG A 545 -13.19 21.39 -7.45
CA ARG A 545 -12.07 20.69 -8.07
C ARG A 545 -12.10 19.19 -7.82
N ASP A 546 -11.24 18.44 -8.51
CA ASP A 546 -10.91 17.05 -8.14
C ASP A 546 -10.11 17.01 -6.82
N PHE A 547 -10.02 15.86 -6.19
CA PHE A 547 -9.04 15.62 -5.11
C PHE A 547 -7.63 15.68 -5.67
N SER A 548 -6.66 16.05 -4.85
CA SER A 548 -5.25 15.96 -5.20
C SER A 548 -4.84 14.52 -5.50
N TRP A 549 -3.87 14.33 -6.39
CA TRP A 549 -3.31 13.02 -6.80
C TRP A 549 -4.29 12.08 -7.49
N TYR A 550 -5.43 12.55 -7.97
CA TYR A 550 -6.52 11.72 -8.45
C TYR A 550 -6.45 11.51 -9.96
N LYS A 551 -6.24 10.23 -10.34
CA LYS A 551 -6.23 9.81 -11.74
C LYS A 551 -7.66 9.54 -12.20
N ARG A 552 -8.11 10.17 -13.28
CA ARG A 552 -9.47 9.99 -13.80
C ARG A 552 -9.68 8.60 -14.39
N TRP A 553 -8.65 8.02 -14.97
CA TRP A 553 -8.68 6.67 -15.51
C TRP A 553 -7.29 6.04 -15.48
N GLU A 554 -7.28 4.72 -15.45
CA GLU A 554 -6.10 3.88 -15.60
C GLU A 554 -6.49 2.59 -16.30
N THR A 555 -5.65 2.11 -17.20
CA THR A 555 -5.81 0.85 -17.90
C THR A 555 -4.53 0.03 -17.76
N MET A 556 -4.68 -1.23 -17.40
CA MET A 556 -3.63 -2.23 -17.38
C MET A 556 -4.05 -3.42 -18.23
N ILE A 557 -3.20 -3.83 -19.14
CA ILE A 557 -3.39 -4.99 -20.01
C ILE A 557 -2.18 -5.90 -19.82
N SER A 558 -2.42 -7.20 -19.68
CA SER A 558 -1.37 -8.19 -19.52
C SER A 558 -1.66 -9.43 -20.36
N LEU A 559 -0.65 -9.92 -21.04
CA LEU A 559 -0.65 -11.20 -21.74
C LEU A 559 0.38 -12.11 -21.08
N ARG A 560 -0.03 -13.31 -20.69
CA ARG A 560 0.86 -14.34 -20.16
C ARG A 560 0.64 -15.65 -20.91
N GLN A 561 1.71 -16.38 -21.14
CA GLN A 561 1.66 -17.75 -21.63
C GLN A 561 2.43 -18.69 -20.69
N ASP A 562 1.79 -19.74 -20.25
CA ASP A 562 2.45 -20.92 -19.72
C ASP A 562 2.62 -21.89 -20.90
N VAL A 563 3.85 -21.98 -21.42
CA VAL A 563 4.16 -22.78 -22.63
C VAL A 563 3.82 -24.24 -22.38
N PRO A 564 3.11 -24.93 -23.29
CA PRO A 564 2.82 -26.36 -23.16
C PRO A 564 4.07 -27.17 -22.85
N GLY A 565 3.94 -28.15 -21.95
CA GLY A 565 5.08 -28.88 -21.41
C GLY A 565 5.67 -28.28 -20.13
N GLY A 566 5.21 -27.09 -19.70
CA GLY A 566 5.49 -26.50 -18.39
C GLY A 566 6.95 -26.15 -18.12
N LYS A 567 7.81 -26.05 -19.15
CA LYS A 567 9.22 -25.72 -19.01
C LYS A 567 9.46 -24.20 -18.99
N TYR A 568 8.63 -23.45 -19.70
CA TYR A 568 8.76 -22.01 -19.84
C TYR A 568 7.44 -21.29 -19.57
N SER A 569 7.51 -20.09 -19.04
CA SER A 569 6.41 -19.13 -19.04
C SER A 569 6.94 -17.74 -19.29
N TRP A 570 6.12 -16.90 -19.94
CA TRP A 570 6.45 -15.50 -20.15
C TRP A 570 5.22 -14.61 -20.02
N GLY A 571 5.42 -13.34 -19.81
CA GLY A 571 4.34 -12.37 -19.73
C GLY A 571 4.80 -10.96 -20.04
N MET A 572 3.87 -10.18 -20.56
CA MET A 572 4.02 -8.74 -20.81
C MET A 572 2.89 -8.00 -20.12
N THR A 573 3.20 -6.85 -19.55
CA THR A 573 2.21 -5.98 -18.91
C THR A 573 2.40 -4.55 -19.40
N TYR A 574 1.33 -4.00 -19.97
CA TYR A 574 1.23 -2.62 -20.39
C TYR A 574 0.33 -1.87 -19.40
N ARG A 575 0.75 -0.69 -18.96
CA ARG A 575 -0.01 0.20 -18.08
C ARG A 575 0.02 1.61 -18.63
N TYR A 576 -1.15 2.26 -18.61
CA TYR A 576 -1.30 3.66 -18.97
C TYR A 576 -2.40 4.31 -18.11
N GLN A 577 -2.22 5.59 -17.77
CA GLN A 577 -3.10 6.32 -16.87
C GLN A 577 -3.27 7.77 -17.29
N SER A 578 -4.35 8.40 -16.82
CA SER A 578 -4.59 9.82 -17.05
C SER A 578 -3.66 10.70 -16.21
N GLN A 579 -3.47 11.91 -16.66
CA GLN A 579 -2.89 12.99 -15.86
C GLN A 579 -3.68 13.17 -14.56
N PHE A 580 -3.01 13.70 -13.54
CA PHE A 580 -3.60 14.10 -12.27
C PHE A 580 -3.09 15.48 -11.85
N ASN A 581 -3.84 16.13 -10.95
CA ASN A 581 -3.48 17.43 -10.44
C ASN A 581 -3.12 17.35 -8.95
N ILE A 582 -2.29 18.27 -8.50
CA ILE A 582 -2.04 18.57 -7.10
C ILE A 582 -2.58 19.97 -6.83
N TYR A 583 -3.30 20.10 -5.74
CA TYR A 583 -3.84 21.35 -5.28
C TYR A 583 -3.27 21.66 -3.90
N ASP A 584 -2.49 22.70 -3.83
CA ASP A 584 -1.90 23.22 -2.62
C ASP A 584 -2.37 24.68 -2.43
N PRO A 585 -2.39 25.28 -1.24
CA PRO A 585 -2.74 26.67 -1.06
C PRO A 585 -1.92 27.65 -1.89
N TYR A 586 -0.64 27.37 -2.09
CA TYR A 586 0.36 28.22 -2.75
C TYR A 586 0.75 27.76 -4.15
N LEU A 587 0.39 26.55 -4.53
CA LEU A 587 0.72 26.00 -5.85
C LEU A 587 -0.43 25.20 -6.47
N TRP A 588 -0.40 25.11 -7.77
CA TRP A 588 -1.14 24.14 -8.55
C TRP A 588 -0.18 23.36 -9.42
N GLY A 589 -0.30 22.03 -9.41
CA GLY A 589 0.52 21.15 -10.21
C GLY A 589 -0.30 20.21 -11.10
N ARG A 590 0.20 19.92 -12.29
CA ARG A 590 -0.30 18.87 -13.19
C ARG A 590 0.82 17.90 -13.50
N PHE A 591 0.54 16.61 -13.39
CA PHE A 591 1.48 15.53 -13.59
C PHE A 591 0.90 14.51 -14.56
N ALA A 592 1.73 13.98 -15.43
CA ALA A 592 1.43 12.88 -16.32
C ALA A 592 2.53 11.82 -16.21
N GLU A 593 2.16 10.58 -16.39
CA GLU A 593 3.10 9.46 -16.49
C GLU A 593 2.96 8.83 -17.86
N ASP A 594 4.08 8.48 -18.48
CA ASP A 594 4.11 7.80 -19.75
C ASP A 594 3.69 6.32 -19.62
N PRO A 595 3.24 5.70 -20.73
CA PRO A 595 2.93 4.29 -20.72
C PRO A 595 4.14 3.44 -20.32
N THR A 596 3.91 2.42 -19.52
CA THR A 596 4.95 1.47 -19.15
C THR A 596 4.68 0.09 -19.74
N LEU A 597 5.72 -0.59 -20.22
CA LEU A 597 5.69 -1.96 -20.69
C LEU A 597 6.75 -2.77 -19.95
N GLY A 598 6.30 -3.78 -19.23
CA GLY A 598 7.18 -4.73 -18.54
C GLY A 598 7.14 -6.11 -19.19
N PHE A 599 8.21 -6.86 -19.05
CA PHE A 599 8.33 -8.24 -19.50
C PHE A 599 8.91 -9.12 -18.40
N GLY A 600 8.40 -10.35 -18.32
CA GLY A 600 8.88 -11.38 -17.42
C GLY A 600 8.99 -12.72 -18.13
N PHE A 601 10.01 -13.49 -17.78
CA PHE A 601 10.27 -14.83 -18.30
C PHE A 601 10.70 -15.74 -17.16
N THR A 602 10.17 -16.96 -17.14
CA THR A 602 10.55 -18.01 -16.19
C THR A 602 10.94 -19.27 -16.95
N ALA A 603 12.08 -19.84 -16.62
CA ALA A 603 12.53 -21.15 -17.10
C ALA A 603 12.63 -22.12 -15.92
N LYS A 604 11.99 -23.27 -16.04
CA LYS A 604 12.16 -24.41 -15.12
C LYS A 604 13.43 -25.16 -15.45
N ILE A 605 14.42 -25.02 -14.60
CA ILE A 605 15.73 -25.74 -14.75
C ILE A 605 15.56 -27.20 -14.36
N ASN A 606 14.88 -27.45 -13.23
CA ASN A 606 14.49 -28.78 -12.77
C ASN A 606 13.22 -28.69 -11.90
N PRO A 607 12.62 -29.79 -11.41
CA PRO A 607 11.38 -29.75 -10.64
C PRO A 607 11.41 -28.87 -9.38
N LYS A 608 12.61 -28.54 -8.87
CA LYS A 608 12.81 -27.76 -7.64
C LYS A 608 13.50 -26.42 -7.87
N LEU A 609 13.81 -26.02 -9.12
CA LEU A 609 14.59 -24.83 -9.42
C LEU A 609 14.06 -24.11 -10.65
N ASN A 610 13.74 -22.82 -10.50
CA ASN A 610 13.37 -21.90 -11.56
C ASN A 610 14.41 -20.79 -11.71
N LEU A 611 14.58 -20.31 -12.94
CA LEU A 611 15.28 -19.09 -13.29
C LEU A 611 14.24 -18.07 -13.78
N ASN A 612 14.19 -16.92 -13.14
CA ASN A 612 13.30 -15.82 -13.49
C ASN A 612 14.12 -14.64 -14.05
N PHE A 613 13.60 -14.03 -15.09
CA PHE A 613 14.12 -12.79 -15.65
C PHE A 613 12.98 -11.77 -15.75
N MET A 614 13.25 -10.49 -15.43
CA MET A 614 12.27 -9.42 -15.49
C MET A 614 12.91 -8.12 -15.96
N ILE A 615 12.17 -7.41 -16.81
CA ILE A 615 12.44 -6.02 -17.20
C ILE A 615 11.22 -5.19 -16.83
N LYS A 616 11.39 -4.12 -16.04
CA LYS A 616 10.25 -3.28 -15.62
C LYS A 616 9.79 -2.31 -16.71
N LYS A 617 10.70 -1.76 -17.49
CA LYS A 617 10.41 -0.80 -18.56
C LYS A 617 11.19 -1.21 -19.81
N ILE A 618 10.46 -1.54 -20.87
CA ILE A 618 11.04 -1.83 -22.18
C ILE A 618 10.98 -0.59 -23.05
N LEU A 619 9.92 0.23 -22.87
CA LEU A 619 9.79 1.49 -23.56
C LEU A 619 10.72 2.50 -22.86
N ASP A 620 11.61 3.07 -23.62
CA ASP A 620 12.46 4.17 -23.17
C ASP A 620 11.64 5.47 -23.25
N THR A 621 10.75 5.61 -22.25
CA THR A 621 9.84 6.75 -22.12
C THR A 621 10.06 7.40 -20.78
N ASN A 622 9.84 8.71 -20.69
CA ASN A 622 9.83 9.43 -19.43
C ASN A 622 8.84 8.75 -18.48
N ILE A 623 9.18 8.62 -17.20
CA ILE A 623 8.20 8.14 -16.21
C ILE A 623 7.16 9.19 -15.90
N GLY A 624 7.50 10.46 -16.08
CA GLY A 624 6.59 11.54 -15.81
C GLY A 624 7.07 12.85 -16.42
N PHE A 625 6.12 13.70 -16.65
CA PHE A 625 6.34 15.10 -16.95
C PHE A 625 5.27 15.93 -16.24
N GLY A 626 5.58 17.17 -15.97
CA GLY A 626 4.64 17.99 -15.23
C GLY A 626 4.90 19.47 -15.35
N ARG A 627 3.96 20.19 -14.77
CA ARG A 627 3.99 21.65 -14.66
C ARG A 627 3.48 22.03 -13.27
N LYS A 628 4.20 22.91 -12.60
CA LYS A 628 3.74 23.58 -11.38
C LYS A 628 3.62 25.08 -11.62
N LEU A 629 2.57 25.69 -11.10
CA LEU A 629 2.38 27.12 -10.98
C LEU A 629 2.51 27.47 -9.51
N ILE A 630 3.49 28.27 -9.16
CA ILE A 630 3.79 28.72 -7.79
C ILE A 630 3.39 30.19 -7.68
N TYR A 631 2.64 30.54 -6.65
CA TYR A 631 2.06 31.84 -6.47
C TYR A 631 2.72 32.61 -5.32
N ASN A 632 2.76 33.94 -5.45
CA ASN A 632 3.17 34.84 -4.38
C ASN A 632 2.02 34.96 -3.35
N GLY A 633 2.10 34.18 -2.28
CA GLY A 633 1.00 34.01 -1.33
C GLY A 633 -0.02 32.97 -1.82
N PHE A 634 -1.29 33.13 -1.43
CA PHE A 634 -2.33 32.19 -1.80
C PHE A 634 -2.66 32.25 -3.29
N LYS A 635 -2.86 31.08 -3.92
CA LYS A 635 -3.25 30.97 -5.32
C LYS A 635 -4.55 31.69 -5.68
N SER A 636 -5.43 32.01 -4.69
CA SER A 636 -6.63 32.81 -4.89
C SER A 636 -6.33 34.25 -5.32
N ASN A 637 -5.16 34.77 -4.99
CA ASN A 637 -4.74 36.11 -5.37
C ASN A 637 -4.37 36.21 -6.85
N ASN A 638 -4.18 35.07 -7.51
CA ASN A 638 -3.77 34.95 -8.92
C ASN A 638 -2.46 35.69 -9.25
N ASP A 639 -1.61 35.87 -8.23
CA ASP A 639 -0.28 36.47 -8.35
C ASP A 639 0.74 35.39 -8.59
N LEU A 640 0.90 34.98 -9.87
CA LEU A 640 1.82 33.93 -10.28
C LEU A 640 3.27 34.42 -10.07
N LEU A 641 4.05 33.71 -9.27
CA LEU A 641 5.46 34.01 -9.03
C LEU A 641 6.35 33.36 -10.10
N ILE A 642 6.28 32.04 -10.23
CA ILE A 642 7.08 31.26 -11.19
C ILE A 642 6.27 30.07 -11.71
N GLN A 643 6.70 29.57 -12.86
CA GLN A 643 6.24 28.31 -13.42
C GLN A 643 7.42 27.36 -13.58
N GLU A 644 7.27 26.15 -13.05
CA GLU A 644 8.21 25.05 -13.23
C GLU A 644 7.62 24.02 -14.20
N ASN A 645 8.38 23.65 -15.23
CA ASN A 645 8.07 22.54 -16.10
C ASN A 645 9.16 21.49 -15.92
N PHE A 646 8.80 20.22 -15.82
CA PHE A 646 9.77 19.18 -15.56
C PHE A 646 9.45 17.88 -16.28
N ASP A 647 10.52 17.17 -16.64
CA ASP A 647 10.50 15.78 -17.10
C ASP A 647 11.22 14.90 -16.09
N VAL A 648 10.69 13.70 -15.87
CA VAL A 648 11.28 12.70 -14.98
C VAL A 648 11.63 11.46 -15.78
N ASN A 649 12.90 11.11 -15.77
CA ASN A 649 13.42 9.88 -16.36
C ASN A 649 13.80 8.89 -15.24
N GLU A 650 13.54 7.61 -15.45
CA GLU A 650 13.98 6.54 -14.57
C GLU A 650 14.75 5.50 -15.38
N HIS A 651 15.88 5.08 -14.87
CA HIS A 651 16.68 4.05 -15.52
C HIS A 651 15.96 2.72 -15.61
N ASN A 652 16.19 1.98 -16.70
CA ASN A 652 15.60 0.67 -16.89
C ASN A 652 16.12 -0.31 -15.84
N PHE A 653 15.19 -1.07 -15.24
CA PHE A 653 15.50 -2.05 -14.21
C PHE A 653 15.41 -3.47 -14.76
N PHE A 654 16.45 -4.23 -14.57
CA PHE A 654 16.56 -5.65 -14.88
C PHE A 654 16.67 -6.46 -13.60
N LYS A 655 16.05 -7.62 -13.55
CA LYS A 655 16.22 -8.57 -12.44
C LYS A 655 16.42 -9.98 -12.96
N ILE A 656 17.41 -10.64 -12.41
CA ILE A 656 17.63 -12.09 -12.57
C ILE A 656 17.47 -12.73 -11.19
N GLU A 657 16.71 -13.80 -11.11
CA GLU A 657 16.42 -14.48 -9.86
C GLU A 657 16.44 -15.98 -10.05
N LEU A 658 17.12 -16.66 -9.15
CA LEU A 658 17.01 -18.09 -8.94
C LEU A 658 16.10 -18.34 -7.75
N GLU A 659 15.12 -19.19 -7.89
CA GLU A 659 14.22 -19.61 -6.82
C GLU A 659 14.08 -21.12 -6.78
N GLY A 660 13.96 -21.67 -5.59
CA GLY A 660 13.89 -23.12 -5.43
C GLY A 660 13.23 -23.60 -4.15
N THR A 661 13.12 -24.94 -4.07
CA THR A 661 12.55 -25.65 -2.91
C THR A 661 13.48 -26.78 -2.47
N PHE A 662 13.38 -27.17 -1.19
CA PHE A 662 14.12 -28.32 -0.62
C PHE A 662 13.26 -29.15 0.33
#